data_5395dae4119d8302abb7074ea2829aa4
#
_entry.id   5395dae4119d8302abb7074ea2829aa4
#
_cell.length_a   1.000
_cell.length_b   1.000
_cell.length_c   1.000
_cell.angle_alpha   90.00
_cell.angle_beta   90.00
_cell.angle_gamma   90.00
#
_symmetry.space_group_name_H-M   'P 1'
#
loop_
_entity.id
_entity.type
_entity.pdbx_description
1 polymer ?
#
loop_
_entity_poly.entity_id
_entity_poly.type
_entity_poly.pdbx_seq_one_letter_code
_entity_poly.pdbx_strand_id
1 'polypeptide(L)'
;MSTGPEWDPELSTKRIPALTVPGLYQFYATGPNGLTQAESEERLHRFGPNVIREVKGKSLVWKFFANFTHLMAIMLWIGGAVGFIAQMPQLGIAIWMVNIINGLFSFWQEYRAEKATEALKKLLPSYVRVLRDGEERRILSEDLVPGDLMLLSEGDRISADGRLVEVSELRIDQSTLTGESRPVRKTSEPVLQPDLTFAELPNMVYAGTNVATGTGRATVTATAMATEFGKIAYLTQTVRDELSPLQREMAVVTKIVTVIACSVGAIFFLFSAVLVGVNLAESFIFALGMVVAFVPEGMLPLVTLSLAMGTQRMAGRNALIKQLSAVETLGCTTVICTDKTGTLTQNEMTVRDLWLSYRSLTVTGAGYTPVGQILEREQPVAPDTDLRQLLIAASLCNNARVIPPNPRSAHWTILGDPTEAAMKVVALKGGLDLEEEARSLPRLREIPFDSTRKRMSTIHQASSSRVVFVKGAPKEILGLCSHIRINQEYHPMDGQVQARIMAANDEYARNGLRVLAVALRDLPDAVSDYRPEFIETDLSFLGLVAMMDPPREEVTLAVEKCHRAGIRIVMITGDYGLTAESIARRIGIIRQQRPRIISGNDLDALDDHALEAVFRDEVIFARVSPEHKLRVVTALQEQGHIVAVTGDGVNDAPALKKADIGVAMGIAGTDVAKEAAVMILTDDNFASIVNAIEEGRGVYANIKKFISYIFTSNTPEAVPFILWALSRGRIPLALNVMQILSVDLGTDMVPALALGNEPPEKGVMDAPPRNMKEHVITRSLIIRAYLFLGLIQSFAAMAAFYFMYWVNGYWGQWLDLPSTGILYQAATAMTLGAVVTTQIGNLFAQRTERISAFRLRWFDNRMLWVGIVSELLIVSLIIYVPFFQKVIGTASFPLVNWVFLFAWTPSLLLADELRKALLRRRDREKNVLSEGGSVV
;
A
#
# COMPACT_ATOMS: atom_id res chain seq x y z
N MET A 1 12.82 -49.42 17.81
CA MET A 1 12.08 -49.33 16.53
C MET A 1 10.63 -49.66 16.84
N SER A 2 9.80 -48.71 17.23
CA SER A 2 8.34 -48.82 17.32
C SER A 2 7.76 -48.12 16.14
N THR A 3 7.20 -48.90 15.21
CA THR A 3 6.39 -48.42 14.10
C THR A 3 5.20 -47.61 14.67
N GLY A 4 5.26 -46.29 14.63
CA GLY A 4 4.10 -45.46 14.93
C GLY A 4 2.94 -45.78 13.96
N PRO A 5 1.68 -45.56 14.34
CA PRO A 5 0.54 -45.91 13.52
C PRO A 5 0.64 -45.22 12.14
N GLU A 6 0.40 -45.98 11.08
CA GLU A 6 0.26 -45.47 9.72
C GLU A 6 -0.82 -44.38 9.74
N TRP A 7 -0.42 -43.21 9.41
CA TRP A 7 -1.26 -42.02 9.38
C TRP A 7 -2.16 -42.06 8.12
N ASP A 8 -3.39 -42.51 8.30
CA ASP A 8 -4.40 -42.47 7.24
C ASP A 8 -5.29 -41.24 7.40
N PRO A 9 -5.25 -40.28 6.48
CA PRO A 9 -6.02 -39.03 6.58
C PRO A 9 -7.53 -39.22 6.64
N GLU A 10 -8.09 -40.25 6.01
CA GLU A 10 -9.54 -40.49 5.98
C GLU A 10 -10.09 -41.12 7.30
N LEU A 11 -9.31 -41.95 7.97
CA LEU A 11 -9.66 -42.51 9.27
C LEU A 11 -9.52 -41.48 10.43
N SER A 12 -8.69 -40.47 10.24
CA SER A 12 -8.41 -39.42 11.25
C SER A 12 -9.58 -38.45 11.45
N THR A 13 -10.27 -38.02 10.41
CA THR A 13 -11.34 -37.02 10.48
C THR A 13 -12.54 -37.43 11.34
N LYS A 14 -12.90 -38.71 11.40
CA LYS A 14 -14.03 -39.20 12.21
C LYS A 14 -13.65 -39.55 13.65
N ARG A 15 -12.38 -39.92 13.91
CA ARG A 15 -11.92 -40.35 15.25
C ARG A 15 -11.44 -39.21 16.13
N ILE A 16 -10.80 -38.17 15.55
CA ILE A 16 -10.18 -37.09 16.30
C ILE A 16 -11.16 -36.30 17.20
N PRO A 17 -12.38 -35.94 16.75
CA PRO A 17 -13.34 -35.22 17.60
C PRO A 17 -13.76 -36.00 18.83
N ALA A 18 -13.77 -37.33 18.77
CA ALA A 18 -14.19 -38.22 19.87
C ALA A 18 -13.08 -38.50 20.90
N LEU A 19 -11.83 -38.18 20.58
CA LEU A 19 -10.70 -38.39 21.49
C LEU A 19 -10.77 -37.46 22.71
N THR A 20 -10.44 -38.03 23.88
CA THR A 20 -10.12 -37.20 25.07
C THR A 20 -8.79 -36.48 24.86
N VAL A 21 -8.53 -35.37 25.59
CA VAL A 21 -7.29 -34.60 25.46
C VAL A 21 -6.04 -35.47 25.67
N PRO A 22 -5.95 -36.36 26.69
CA PRO A 22 -4.82 -37.28 26.83
C PRO A 22 -4.68 -38.27 25.65
N GLY A 23 -5.80 -38.77 25.12
CA GLY A 23 -5.83 -39.67 23.97
C GLY A 23 -5.36 -38.95 22.68
N LEU A 24 -5.68 -37.69 22.52
CA LEU A 24 -5.21 -36.85 21.43
C LEU A 24 -3.68 -36.62 21.48
N TYR A 25 -3.16 -36.31 22.66
CA TYR A 25 -1.71 -36.16 22.87
C TYR A 25 -0.96 -37.44 22.54
N GLN A 26 -1.50 -38.59 22.98
CA GLN A 26 -0.90 -39.91 22.67
C GLN A 26 -0.96 -40.21 21.17
N PHE A 27 -2.08 -39.86 20.48
CA PHE A 27 -2.26 -40.11 19.04
C PHE A 27 -1.26 -39.31 18.20
N TYR A 28 -1.03 -38.02 18.54
CA TYR A 28 -0.08 -37.18 17.82
C TYR A 28 1.33 -37.23 18.39
N ALA A 29 1.63 -38.08 19.38
CA ALA A 29 2.91 -38.12 20.10
C ALA A 29 3.38 -36.70 20.47
N THR A 30 2.52 -35.97 21.19
CA THR A 30 2.74 -34.61 21.68
C THR A 30 2.32 -34.49 23.14
N GLY A 31 2.39 -33.33 23.76
CA GLY A 31 2.01 -33.17 25.16
C GLY A 31 1.56 -31.74 25.50
N PRO A 32 1.23 -31.48 26.78
CA PRO A 32 0.81 -30.14 27.22
C PRO A 32 1.90 -29.07 27.05
N ASN A 33 3.15 -29.45 26.89
CA ASN A 33 4.30 -28.57 26.64
C ASN A 33 4.59 -28.38 25.14
N GLY A 34 3.77 -28.98 24.24
CA GLY A 34 3.99 -28.97 22.80
C GLY A 34 5.08 -29.96 22.36
N LEU A 35 5.45 -29.85 21.08
CA LEU A 35 6.59 -30.59 20.50
C LEU A 35 7.91 -29.96 20.88
N THR A 36 8.99 -30.75 20.87
CA THR A 36 10.34 -30.19 20.87
C THR A 36 10.71 -29.61 19.50
N GLN A 37 11.70 -28.72 19.48
CA GLN A 37 12.17 -28.12 18.23
C GLN A 37 12.66 -29.19 17.23
N ALA A 38 13.41 -30.19 17.71
CA ALA A 38 13.91 -31.29 16.89
C ALA A 38 12.78 -32.15 16.27
N GLU A 39 11.74 -32.48 17.07
CA GLU A 39 10.57 -33.23 16.56
C GLU A 39 9.79 -32.41 15.52
N SER A 40 9.67 -31.11 15.71
CA SER A 40 8.99 -30.24 14.76
C SER A 40 9.73 -30.16 13.41
N GLU A 41 11.06 -30.07 13.43
CA GLU A 41 11.90 -30.09 12.23
C GLU A 41 11.81 -31.42 11.47
N GLU A 42 11.85 -32.56 12.20
CA GLU A 42 11.67 -33.89 11.61
C GLU A 42 10.28 -34.03 10.93
N ARG A 43 9.23 -33.51 11.59
CA ARG A 43 7.87 -33.52 11.04
C ARG A 43 7.74 -32.59 9.84
N LEU A 44 8.39 -31.44 9.86
CA LEU A 44 8.41 -30.53 8.71
C LEU A 44 9.07 -31.18 7.47
N HIS A 45 10.15 -31.92 7.68
CA HIS A 45 10.75 -32.73 6.62
C HIS A 45 9.82 -33.86 6.11
N ARG A 46 9.05 -34.46 7.00
CA ARG A 46 8.14 -35.57 6.66
C ARG A 46 6.86 -35.11 5.97
N PHE A 47 6.18 -34.09 6.49
CA PHE A 47 4.87 -33.62 6.03
C PHE A 47 4.98 -32.48 5.00
N GLY A 48 6.13 -31.80 4.94
CA GLY A 48 6.35 -30.60 4.13
C GLY A 48 5.76 -29.34 4.75
N PRO A 49 6.01 -28.17 4.13
CA PRO A 49 5.52 -26.88 4.64
C PRO A 49 4.00 -26.78 4.55
N ASN A 50 3.40 -26.06 5.52
CA ASN A 50 1.98 -25.76 5.56
C ASN A 50 1.62 -24.65 4.56
N VAL A 51 1.68 -24.99 3.28
CA VAL A 51 1.38 -24.09 2.15
C VAL A 51 0.33 -24.73 1.26
N ILE A 52 -0.77 -24.01 1.04
CA ILE A 52 -1.77 -24.42 0.04
C ILE A 52 -1.14 -24.21 -1.34
N ARG A 53 -0.92 -25.29 -2.06
CA ARG A 53 -0.35 -25.25 -3.42
C ARG A 53 -1.37 -24.56 -4.34
N GLU A 54 -1.03 -23.39 -4.84
CA GLU A 54 -1.76 -22.80 -5.95
C GLU A 54 -1.71 -23.78 -7.13
N VAL A 55 -2.87 -24.07 -7.74
CA VAL A 55 -2.87 -24.84 -9.01
C VAL A 55 -2.05 -24.02 -9.99
N LYS A 56 -1.04 -24.64 -10.57
CA LYS A 56 -0.18 -24.02 -11.58
C LYS A 56 -1.09 -23.35 -12.61
N GLY A 57 -1.02 -22.02 -12.70
CA GLY A 57 -1.62 -21.24 -13.76
C GLY A 57 -1.26 -21.84 -15.13
N LYS A 58 -1.75 -21.30 -16.22
CA LYS A 58 -1.40 -21.76 -17.58
C LYS A 58 0.11 -21.96 -17.64
N SER A 59 0.55 -23.13 -18.10
CA SER A 59 1.97 -23.46 -18.18
C SER A 59 2.73 -22.37 -18.94
N LEU A 60 3.99 -22.08 -18.57
CA LEU A 60 4.83 -21.11 -19.25
C LEU A 60 4.84 -21.32 -20.76
N VAL A 61 4.75 -22.57 -21.21
CA VAL A 61 4.65 -22.94 -22.62
C VAL A 61 3.37 -22.40 -23.27
N TRP A 62 2.21 -22.51 -22.60
CA TRP A 62 0.97 -21.96 -23.14
C TRP A 62 0.98 -20.41 -23.15
N LYS A 63 1.56 -19.78 -22.14
CA LYS A 63 1.75 -18.32 -22.11
C LYS A 63 2.67 -17.87 -23.25
N PHE A 64 3.74 -18.60 -23.46
CA PHE A 64 4.64 -18.34 -24.59
C PHE A 64 3.91 -18.39 -25.92
N PHE A 65 3.18 -19.46 -26.25
CA PHE A 65 2.46 -19.59 -27.52
C PHE A 65 1.30 -18.59 -27.65
N ALA A 66 0.67 -18.16 -26.55
CA ALA A 66 -0.38 -17.14 -26.59
C ALA A 66 0.09 -15.81 -27.20
N ASN A 67 1.37 -15.45 -27.00
CA ASN A 67 1.99 -14.26 -27.58
C ASN A 67 2.19 -14.34 -29.11
N PHE A 68 1.96 -15.50 -29.73
CA PHE A 68 2.03 -15.72 -31.18
C PHE A 68 0.66 -15.93 -31.84
N THR A 69 -0.42 -15.90 -31.09
CA THR A 69 -1.78 -16.22 -31.55
C THR A 69 -2.78 -15.09 -31.36
N HIS A 70 -2.37 -13.92 -30.87
CA HIS A 70 -3.23 -12.74 -30.83
C HIS A 70 -3.44 -12.17 -32.25
N LEU A 71 -4.45 -11.33 -32.43
CA LEU A 71 -4.92 -10.85 -33.73
C LEU A 71 -3.79 -10.28 -34.59
N MET A 72 -2.93 -9.45 -34.03
CA MET A 72 -1.79 -8.85 -34.75
C MET A 72 -0.74 -9.91 -35.17
N ALA A 73 -0.41 -10.82 -34.27
CA ALA A 73 0.52 -11.91 -34.61
C ALA A 73 -0.05 -12.73 -35.80
N ILE A 74 -1.34 -13.02 -35.82
CA ILE A 74 -1.99 -13.73 -36.91
C ILE A 74 -1.90 -12.90 -38.21
N MET A 75 -2.14 -11.59 -38.15
CA MET A 75 -2.00 -10.71 -39.32
C MET A 75 -0.57 -10.69 -39.87
N LEU A 76 0.45 -10.67 -38.99
CA LEU A 76 1.85 -10.77 -39.40
C LEU A 76 2.19 -12.15 -39.99
N TRP A 77 1.63 -13.25 -39.43
CA TRP A 77 1.77 -14.57 -40.05
C TRP A 77 1.19 -14.63 -41.46
N ILE A 78 -0.01 -14.03 -41.67
CA ILE A 78 -0.66 -13.93 -42.97
C ILE A 78 0.13 -13.01 -43.89
N GLY A 79 0.60 -11.84 -43.40
CA GLY A 79 1.40 -10.90 -44.17
C GLY A 79 2.71 -11.53 -44.70
N GLY A 80 3.41 -12.28 -43.84
CA GLY A 80 4.58 -13.05 -44.27
C GLY A 80 4.26 -14.10 -45.34
N ALA A 81 3.17 -14.84 -45.19
CA ALA A 81 2.70 -15.81 -46.17
C ALA A 81 2.37 -15.12 -47.53
N VAL A 82 1.70 -13.98 -47.52
CA VAL A 82 1.46 -13.18 -48.73
C VAL A 82 2.75 -12.69 -49.36
N GLY A 83 3.77 -12.32 -48.57
CA GLY A 83 5.11 -12.00 -49.09
C GLY A 83 5.76 -13.14 -49.91
N PHE A 84 5.58 -14.38 -49.47
CA PHE A 84 6.02 -15.55 -50.24
C PHE A 84 5.23 -15.71 -51.56
N ILE A 85 3.90 -15.58 -51.51
CA ILE A 85 3.04 -15.67 -52.68
C ILE A 85 3.39 -14.56 -53.69
N ALA A 86 3.72 -13.38 -53.21
CA ALA A 86 4.13 -12.22 -54.02
C ALA A 86 5.56 -12.35 -54.58
N GLN A 87 6.19 -13.49 -54.41
CA GLN A 87 7.61 -13.74 -54.86
C GLN A 87 8.60 -12.81 -54.18
N MET A 88 8.31 -12.34 -52.97
CA MET A 88 9.17 -11.54 -52.11
C MET A 88 9.59 -12.34 -50.85
N PRO A 89 10.29 -13.46 -50.93
CA PRO A 89 10.51 -14.35 -49.77
C PRO A 89 11.33 -13.69 -48.64
N GLN A 90 12.22 -12.74 -49.01
CA GLN A 90 13.03 -12.01 -48.04
C GLN A 90 12.13 -11.16 -47.12
N LEU A 91 11.09 -10.51 -47.69
CA LEU A 91 10.11 -9.73 -46.91
C LEU A 91 9.24 -10.63 -46.05
N GLY A 92 8.79 -11.79 -46.62
CA GLY A 92 8.00 -12.75 -45.87
C GLY A 92 8.74 -13.30 -44.63
N ILE A 93 10.01 -13.70 -44.79
CA ILE A 93 10.86 -14.14 -43.68
C ILE A 93 11.08 -13.03 -42.66
N ALA A 94 11.27 -11.80 -43.12
CA ALA A 94 11.53 -10.67 -42.26
C ALA A 94 10.28 -10.35 -41.39
N ILE A 95 9.07 -10.33 -41.94
CA ILE A 95 7.80 -10.15 -41.20
C ILE A 95 7.62 -11.26 -40.16
N TRP A 96 7.90 -12.53 -40.52
CA TRP A 96 7.82 -13.63 -39.55
C TRP A 96 8.86 -13.52 -38.43
N MET A 97 10.10 -13.09 -38.76
CA MET A 97 11.16 -12.88 -37.77
C MET A 97 10.76 -11.78 -36.76
N VAL A 98 10.19 -10.68 -37.27
CA VAL A 98 9.66 -9.62 -36.39
C VAL A 98 8.57 -10.14 -35.51
N ASN A 99 7.61 -10.93 -36.02
CA ASN A 99 6.58 -11.54 -35.20
C ASN A 99 7.16 -12.44 -34.10
N ILE A 100 8.22 -13.18 -34.39
CA ILE A 100 8.94 -14.01 -33.40
C ILE A 100 9.60 -13.12 -32.35
N ILE A 101 10.30 -12.05 -32.75
CA ILE A 101 10.96 -11.12 -31.82
C ILE A 101 9.92 -10.45 -30.91
N ASN A 102 8.79 -10.00 -31.48
CA ASN A 102 7.69 -9.39 -30.71
C ASN A 102 7.12 -10.39 -29.70
N GLY A 103 6.82 -11.61 -30.14
CA GLY A 103 6.30 -12.65 -29.24
C GLY A 103 7.26 -13.00 -28.10
N LEU A 104 8.58 -13.08 -28.39
CA LEU A 104 9.61 -13.29 -27.38
C LEU A 104 9.68 -12.12 -26.37
N PHE A 105 9.63 -10.88 -26.87
CA PHE A 105 9.71 -9.69 -26.05
C PHE A 105 8.46 -9.52 -25.16
N SER A 106 7.27 -9.72 -25.73
CA SER A 106 6.00 -9.68 -24.98
C SER A 106 5.97 -10.74 -23.89
N PHE A 107 6.41 -11.98 -24.20
CA PHE A 107 6.56 -13.04 -23.21
C PHE A 107 7.54 -12.66 -22.08
N TRP A 108 8.70 -12.06 -22.42
CA TRP A 108 9.66 -11.60 -21.40
C TRP A 108 9.09 -10.53 -20.50
N GLN A 109 8.35 -9.55 -21.05
CA GLN A 109 7.68 -8.51 -20.26
C GLN A 109 6.61 -9.10 -19.34
N GLU A 110 5.74 -10.00 -19.86
CA GLU A 110 4.71 -10.66 -19.08
C GLU A 110 5.32 -11.49 -17.94
N TYR A 111 6.35 -12.27 -18.23
CA TYR A 111 7.09 -13.05 -17.25
C TYR A 111 7.72 -12.18 -16.15
N ARG A 112 8.31 -11.05 -16.54
CA ARG A 112 8.93 -10.11 -15.59
C ARG A 112 7.89 -9.42 -14.69
N ALA A 113 6.74 -9.05 -15.23
CA ALA A 113 5.63 -8.48 -14.48
C ALA A 113 5.06 -9.50 -13.48
N GLU A 114 4.89 -10.77 -13.91
CA GLU A 114 4.42 -11.86 -13.04
C GLU A 114 5.40 -12.14 -11.90
N LYS A 115 6.70 -12.21 -12.18
CA LYS A 115 7.73 -12.36 -11.14
C LYS A 115 7.77 -11.20 -10.15
N ALA A 116 7.58 -9.98 -10.61
CA ALA A 116 7.50 -8.82 -9.73
C ALA A 116 6.30 -8.92 -8.77
N THR A 117 5.15 -9.36 -9.27
CA THR A 117 3.94 -9.60 -8.47
C THR A 117 4.13 -10.77 -7.49
N GLU A 118 4.75 -11.87 -7.90
CA GLU A 118 5.06 -13.01 -7.02
C GLU A 118 6.01 -12.62 -5.88
N ALA A 119 7.02 -11.79 -6.18
CA ALA A 119 7.95 -11.29 -5.17
C ALA A 119 7.24 -10.43 -4.11
N LEU A 120 6.21 -9.66 -4.50
CA LEU A 120 5.40 -8.87 -3.56
C LEU A 120 4.55 -9.76 -2.62
N LYS A 121 3.97 -10.84 -3.15
CA LYS A 121 3.22 -11.82 -2.32
C LYS A 121 4.09 -12.42 -1.21
N LYS A 122 5.39 -12.65 -1.47
CA LYS A 122 6.35 -13.21 -0.49
C LYS A 122 6.78 -12.22 0.60
N LEU A 123 6.47 -10.94 0.47
CA LEU A 123 6.76 -9.92 1.50
C LEU A 123 5.75 -9.91 2.66
N LEU A 124 4.72 -10.74 2.61
CA LEU A 124 3.68 -10.87 3.63
C LEU A 124 3.74 -12.25 4.31
N PRO A 125 4.73 -12.52 5.20
CA PRO A 125 4.76 -13.78 5.93
C PRO A 125 3.59 -13.82 6.93
N SER A 126 2.85 -14.91 6.94
CA SER A 126 1.85 -15.21 7.97
C SER A 126 2.55 -15.88 9.15
N TYR A 127 2.25 -15.44 10.36
CA TYR A 127 2.82 -16.00 11.59
C TYR A 127 1.74 -16.66 12.43
N VAL A 128 2.14 -17.67 13.21
CA VAL A 128 1.28 -18.36 14.18
C VAL A 128 2.02 -18.49 15.52
N ARG A 129 1.28 -18.42 16.61
CA ARG A 129 1.83 -18.67 17.95
C ARG A 129 1.65 -20.14 18.29
N VAL A 130 2.72 -20.76 18.73
CA VAL A 130 2.75 -22.16 19.15
C VAL A 130 3.45 -22.33 20.49
N LEU A 131 3.12 -23.37 21.20
CA LEU A 131 3.87 -23.82 22.36
C LEU A 131 4.80 -24.95 21.92
N ARG A 132 6.14 -24.72 22.02
CA ARG A 132 7.19 -25.72 21.78
C ARG A 132 8.18 -25.70 22.93
N ASP A 133 8.64 -26.86 23.38
CA ASP A 133 9.51 -26.99 24.55
C ASP A 133 8.97 -26.32 25.82
N GLY A 134 7.63 -26.17 25.93
CA GLY A 134 6.98 -25.45 27.03
C GLY A 134 7.07 -23.92 26.96
N GLU A 135 7.64 -23.37 25.90
CA GLU A 135 7.74 -21.93 25.65
C GLU A 135 6.82 -21.48 24.51
N GLU A 136 6.17 -20.33 24.67
CA GLU A 136 5.44 -19.71 23.59
C GLU A 136 6.43 -19.14 22.55
N ARG A 137 6.25 -19.57 21.30
CA ARG A 137 7.06 -19.12 20.15
C ARG A 137 6.17 -18.65 19.02
N ARG A 138 6.59 -17.58 18.34
CA ARG A 138 5.99 -17.10 17.09
C ARG A 138 6.80 -17.65 15.93
N ILE A 139 6.16 -18.52 15.12
CA ILE A 139 6.77 -19.18 13.95
C ILE A 139 6.08 -18.73 12.68
N LEU A 140 6.69 -18.95 11.51
CA LEU A 140 6.01 -18.81 10.24
C LEU A 140 4.88 -19.85 10.15
N SER A 141 3.73 -19.49 9.59
CA SER A 141 2.62 -20.44 9.43
C SER A 141 2.98 -21.62 8.52
N GLU A 142 3.96 -21.46 7.63
CA GLU A 142 4.49 -22.53 6.77
C GLU A 142 5.29 -23.57 7.54
N ASP A 143 5.83 -23.24 8.73
CA ASP A 143 6.60 -24.15 9.60
C ASP A 143 5.71 -24.93 10.59
N LEU A 144 4.38 -24.77 10.49
CA LEU A 144 3.43 -25.46 11.35
C LEU A 144 3.26 -26.91 10.91
N VAL A 145 3.34 -27.81 11.86
CA VAL A 145 3.30 -29.27 11.60
C VAL A 145 2.21 -29.99 12.42
N PRO A 146 1.67 -31.13 11.95
CA PRO A 146 0.75 -31.94 12.74
C PRO A 146 1.34 -32.32 14.11
N GLY A 147 0.58 -32.08 15.18
CA GLY A 147 0.99 -32.27 16.56
C GLY A 147 1.52 -31.02 17.27
N ASP A 148 1.75 -29.91 16.56
CA ASP A 148 2.00 -28.62 17.20
C ASP A 148 0.83 -28.19 18.07
N LEU A 149 1.09 -27.42 19.11
CA LEU A 149 0.07 -26.84 19.96
C LEU A 149 -0.08 -25.36 19.63
N MET A 150 -1.11 -25.01 18.80
CA MET A 150 -1.44 -23.62 18.44
C MET A 150 -2.07 -22.90 19.61
N LEU A 151 -1.67 -21.65 19.82
CA LEU A 151 -2.29 -20.68 20.73
C LEU A 151 -3.19 -19.76 19.92
N LEU A 152 -4.47 -19.68 20.31
CA LEU A 152 -5.50 -18.94 19.62
C LEU A 152 -5.97 -17.78 20.50
N SER A 153 -6.04 -16.57 19.94
CA SER A 153 -6.57 -15.39 20.57
C SER A 153 -7.45 -14.59 19.61
N GLU A 154 -8.29 -13.74 20.15
CA GLU A 154 -9.16 -12.86 19.38
C GLU A 154 -8.37 -12.13 18.26
N GLY A 155 -8.91 -12.19 17.05
CA GLY A 155 -8.30 -11.61 15.85
C GLY A 155 -7.24 -12.48 15.15
N ASP A 156 -6.87 -13.64 15.70
CA ASP A 156 -5.96 -14.56 15.04
C ASP A 156 -6.68 -15.29 13.89
N ARG A 157 -5.95 -15.47 12.78
CA ARG A 157 -6.35 -16.39 11.71
C ARG A 157 -5.84 -17.79 12.01
N ILE A 158 -6.70 -18.79 11.90
CA ILE A 158 -6.33 -20.18 12.11
C ILE A 158 -5.59 -20.70 10.87
N SER A 159 -4.34 -21.10 11.06
CA SER A 159 -3.41 -21.44 9.97
C SER A 159 -3.42 -22.93 9.60
N ALA A 160 -4.03 -23.78 10.40
CA ALA A 160 -4.14 -25.22 10.16
C ALA A 160 -5.39 -25.79 10.85
N ASP A 161 -5.86 -26.96 10.44
CA ASP A 161 -6.94 -27.63 11.17
C ASP A 161 -6.43 -28.13 12.52
N GLY A 162 -7.22 -27.98 13.56
CA GLY A 162 -6.84 -28.33 14.93
C GLY A 162 -7.98 -28.83 15.80
N ARG A 163 -7.64 -29.69 16.77
CA ARG A 163 -8.53 -30.16 17.84
C ARG A 163 -8.26 -29.34 19.10
N LEU A 164 -9.29 -28.66 19.61
CA LEU A 164 -9.20 -27.84 20.80
C LEU A 164 -8.92 -28.68 22.05
N VAL A 165 -7.94 -28.29 22.85
CA VAL A 165 -7.54 -28.93 24.11
C VAL A 165 -7.86 -28.05 25.31
N GLU A 166 -7.91 -26.73 25.14
CA GLU A 166 -8.27 -25.74 26.15
C GLU A 166 -9.05 -24.61 25.51
N VAL A 167 -10.10 -24.10 26.14
CA VAL A 167 -11.01 -23.10 25.63
C VAL A 167 -11.45 -22.14 26.73
N SER A 168 -11.38 -20.84 26.50
CA SER A 168 -11.95 -19.80 27.35
C SER A 168 -12.79 -18.85 26.48
N GLU A 169 -14.14 -18.97 26.57
CA GLU A 169 -15.15 -18.19 25.82
C GLU A 169 -14.87 -18.06 24.32
N LEU A 170 -14.22 -19.06 23.71
CA LEU A 170 -13.80 -19.05 22.32
C LEU A 170 -15.00 -19.14 21.38
N ARG A 171 -15.06 -18.19 20.43
CA ARG A 171 -15.97 -18.21 19.28
C ARG A 171 -15.19 -18.05 18.00
N ILE A 172 -15.54 -18.84 16.99
CA ILE A 172 -14.86 -18.88 15.69
C ILE A 172 -15.82 -18.40 14.60
N ASP A 173 -15.39 -17.46 13.80
CA ASP A 173 -16.05 -17.09 12.55
C ASP A 173 -15.64 -18.10 11.48
N GLN A 174 -16.61 -18.89 11.03
CA GLN A 174 -16.43 -19.94 10.03
C GLN A 174 -17.02 -19.56 8.66
N SER A 175 -17.36 -18.26 8.46
CA SER A 175 -18.02 -17.78 7.25
C SER A 175 -17.26 -18.10 5.96
N THR A 176 -15.94 -18.13 6.02
CA THR A 176 -15.06 -18.55 4.90
C THR A 176 -15.28 -19.98 4.43
N LEU A 177 -15.76 -20.86 5.30
CA LEU A 177 -16.00 -22.29 4.97
C LEU A 177 -17.48 -22.61 4.80
N THR A 178 -18.35 -21.96 5.59
CA THR A 178 -19.78 -22.29 5.66
C THR A 178 -20.68 -21.27 4.97
N GLY A 179 -20.20 -20.05 4.74
CA GLY A 179 -20.99 -18.91 4.26
C GLY A 179 -21.85 -18.26 5.34
N GLU A 180 -21.89 -18.79 6.58
CA GLU A 180 -22.67 -18.26 7.68
C GLU A 180 -21.86 -17.27 8.53
N SER A 181 -22.35 -16.05 8.70
CA SER A 181 -21.61 -14.92 9.35
C SER A 181 -21.68 -14.93 10.88
N ARG A 182 -22.40 -15.86 11.52
CA ARG A 182 -22.51 -15.89 12.99
C ARG A 182 -21.38 -16.71 13.61
N PRO A 183 -20.55 -16.13 14.51
CA PRO A 183 -19.48 -16.88 15.18
C PRO A 183 -20.02 -18.04 16.03
N VAL A 184 -19.41 -19.20 15.86
CA VAL A 184 -19.81 -20.47 16.53
C VAL A 184 -19.03 -20.64 17.83
N ARG A 185 -19.73 -20.90 18.93
CA ARG A 185 -19.08 -21.21 20.23
C ARG A 185 -18.38 -22.57 20.17
N LYS A 186 -17.18 -22.62 20.70
CA LYS A 186 -16.34 -23.83 20.71
C LYS A 186 -16.13 -24.39 22.12
N THR A 187 -15.80 -25.70 22.19
CA THR A 187 -15.53 -26.44 23.42
C THR A 187 -14.33 -27.35 23.27
N SER A 188 -13.72 -27.79 24.36
CA SER A 188 -12.68 -28.83 24.38
C SER A 188 -13.21 -30.22 24.64
N GLU A 189 -14.50 -30.39 24.93
CA GLU A 189 -15.09 -31.68 25.27
C GLU A 189 -15.10 -32.68 24.08
N PRO A 190 -14.96 -33.99 24.31
CA PRO A 190 -15.08 -34.99 23.25
C PRO A 190 -16.48 -35.02 22.64
N VAL A 191 -16.58 -35.16 21.33
CA VAL A 191 -17.84 -35.27 20.58
C VAL A 191 -18.05 -36.70 20.14
N LEU A 192 -19.08 -37.36 20.69
CA LEU A 192 -19.38 -38.78 20.44
C LEU A 192 -20.45 -38.98 19.34
N GLN A 193 -21.06 -37.92 18.83
CA GLN A 193 -22.07 -37.98 17.75
C GLN A 193 -21.40 -38.28 16.40
N PRO A 194 -21.75 -39.37 15.71
CA PRO A 194 -21.00 -39.81 14.51
C PRO A 194 -21.39 -39.11 13.21
N ASP A 195 -22.53 -38.34 13.17
CA ASP A 195 -23.13 -37.84 11.93
C ASP A 195 -23.02 -36.31 11.75
N LEU A 196 -22.18 -35.62 12.57
CA LEU A 196 -21.95 -34.21 12.45
C LEU A 196 -21.03 -33.91 11.26
N THR A 197 -21.39 -32.86 10.48
CA THR A 197 -20.50 -32.31 9.45
C THR A 197 -19.32 -31.59 10.08
N PHE A 198 -18.23 -31.37 9.33
CA PHE A 198 -17.05 -30.68 9.84
C PHE A 198 -17.39 -29.29 10.44
N ALA A 199 -18.38 -28.59 9.83
CA ALA A 199 -18.81 -27.26 10.27
C ALA A 199 -19.54 -27.30 11.64
N GLU A 200 -20.17 -28.41 11.97
CA GLU A 200 -20.96 -28.57 13.20
C GLU A 200 -20.13 -29.07 14.39
N LEU A 201 -18.87 -29.48 14.16
CA LEU A 201 -18.00 -30.01 15.21
C LEU A 201 -17.58 -28.88 16.18
N PRO A 202 -18.06 -28.87 17.44
CA PRO A 202 -17.81 -27.75 18.36
C PRO A 202 -16.38 -27.76 18.94
N ASN A 203 -15.64 -28.88 18.80
CA ASN A 203 -14.30 -29.03 19.36
C ASN A 203 -13.17 -29.00 18.31
N MET A 204 -13.52 -28.69 17.07
CA MET A 204 -12.56 -28.51 15.98
C MET A 204 -12.48 -27.07 15.52
N VAL A 205 -11.30 -26.66 15.06
CA VAL A 205 -11.02 -25.40 14.37
C VAL A 205 -10.38 -25.69 13.02
N TYR A 206 -10.61 -24.84 12.04
CA TYR A 206 -10.23 -25.12 10.66
C TYR A 206 -9.38 -23.99 10.08
N ALA A 207 -8.44 -24.35 9.22
CA ALA A 207 -7.63 -23.40 8.47
C ALA A 207 -8.51 -22.42 7.70
N GLY A 208 -8.08 -21.15 7.63
CA GLY A 208 -8.81 -20.11 6.91
C GLY A 208 -10.00 -19.50 7.65
N THR A 209 -10.30 -19.94 8.87
CA THR A 209 -11.30 -19.34 9.77
C THR A 209 -10.63 -18.38 10.76
N ASN A 210 -11.44 -17.53 11.43
CA ASN A 210 -10.92 -16.47 12.29
C ASN A 210 -11.46 -16.58 13.72
N VAL A 211 -10.63 -16.25 14.70
CA VAL A 211 -11.06 -16.15 16.11
C VAL A 211 -11.83 -14.86 16.31
N ALA A 212 -13.13 -14.94 16.53
CA ALA A 212 -13.99 -13.76 16.74
C ALA A 212 -13.90 -13.24 18.18
N THR A 213 -13.87 -14.11 19.18
CA THR A 213 -13.72 -13.74 20.60
C THR A 213 -13.09 -14.88 21.41
N GLY A 214 -12.48 -14.55 22.55
CA GLY A 214 -11.96 -15.51 23.51
C GLY A 214 -10.57 -16.05 23.16
N THR A 215 -10.15 -17.08 23.91
CA THR A 215 -8.83 -17.72 23.73
C THR A 215 -8.95 -19.25 23.77
N GLY A 216 -7.96 -19.93 23.18
CA GLY A 216 -7.92 -21.39 23.22
C GLY A 216 -6.56 -21.96 22.86
N ARG A 217 -6.41 -23.27 23.07
CA ARG A 217 -5.26 -24.05 22.58
C ARG A 217 -5.77 -25.17 21.70
N ALA A 218 -5.14 -25.42 20.58
CA ALA A 218 -5.50 -26.47 19.64
C ALA A 218 -4.29 -27.29 19.21
N THR A 219 -4.39 -28.61 19.26
CA THR A 219 -3.39 -29.50 18.66
C THR A 219 -3.64 -29.55 17.16
N VAL A 220 -2.63 -29.23 16.33
CA VAL A 220 -2.70 -29.29 14.87
C VAL A 220 -2.96 -30.69 14.41
N THR A 221 -3.99 -30.86 13.59
CA THR A 221 -4.43 -32.20 13.10
C THR A 221 -4.13 -32.38 11.62
N ALA A 222 -4.23 -31.31 10.81
CA ALA A 222 -3.92 -31.34 9.39
C ALA A 222 -3.35 -30.00 8.93
N THR A 223 -2.45 -30.03 7.94
CA THR A 223 -1.75 -28.88 7.37
C THR A 223 -1.90 -28.86 5.84
N ALA A 224 -1.72 -27.72 5.22
CA ALA A 224 -1.68 -27.50 3.78
C ALA A 224 -2.91 -28.09 3.05
N MET A 225 -2.68 -28.88 2.01
CA MET A 225 -3.73 -29.50 1.18
C MET A 225 -4.56 -30.56 1.92
N ALA A 226 -4.10 -31.05 3.09
CA ALA A 226 -4.84 -32.00 3.92
C ALA A 226 -5.91 -31.30 4.81
N THR A 227 -5.90 -29.97 4.94
CA THR A 227 -6.93 -29.20 5.66
C THR A 227 -8.27 -29.20 4.90
N GLU A 228 -9.39 -28.98 5.60
CA GLU A 228 -10.70 -28.81 4.93
C GLU A 228 -10.68 -27.64 3.95
N PHE A 229 -10.04 -26.53 4.32
CA PHE A 229 -9.83 -25.40 3.41
C PHE A 229 -8.97 -25.77 2.20
N GLY A 230 -7.92 -26.57 2.37
CA GLY A 230 -7.08 -27.07 1.28
C GLY A 230 -7.85 -27.92 0.28
N LYS A 231 -8.75 -28.81 0.76
CA LYS A 231 -9.64 -29.63 -0.08
C LYS A 231 -10.60 -28.75 -0.91
N ILE A 232 -11.21 -27.73 -0.30
CA ILE A 232 -12.11 -26.77 -0.97
C ILE A 232 -11.33 -25.92 -1.97
N ALA A 233 -10.15 -25.42 -1.60
CA ALA A 233 -9.30 -24.62 -2.47
C ALA A 233 -8.93 -25.39 -3.76
N TYR A 234 -8.68 -26.68 -3.68
CA TYR A 234 -8.42 -27.53 -4.84
C TYR A 234 -9.60 -27.58 -5.83
N LEU A 235 -10.85 -27.55 -5.33
CA LEU A 235 -12.05 -27.57 -6.15
C LEU A 235 -12.41 -26.20 -6.76
N THR A 236 -11.97 -25.08 -6.14
CA THR A 236 -12.38 -23.73 -6.51
C THR A 236 -11.30 -22.92 -7.26
N GLN A 237 -10.15 -23.50 -7.57
CA GLN A 237 -8.99 -22.81 -8.17
C GLN A 237 -9.16 -22.33 -9.63
N THR A 238 -10.38 -22.07 -10.08
CA THR A 238 -10.68 -21.47 -11.40
C THR A 238 -10.98 -19.95 -11.34
N VAL A 239 -10.74 -19.29 -10.24
CA VAL A 239 -10.94 -17.81 -10.16
C VAL A 239 -9.85 -17.11 -10.98
N ARG A 240 -10.26 -16.49 -12.09
CA ARG A 240 -9.38 -15.65 -12.92
C ARG A 240 -9.02 -14.38 -12.16
N ASP A 241 -7.75 -13.99 -12.18
CA ASP A 241 -7.32 -12.66 -11.76
C ASP A 241 -8.13 -11.61 -12.54
N GLU A 242 -8.87 -10.77 -11.83
CA GLU A 242 -9.62 -9.70 -12.47
C GLU A 242 -8.66 -8.59 -12.94
N LEU A 243 -8.81 -8.18 -14.20
CA LEU A 243 -8.08 -7.05 -14.75
C LEU A 243 -8.45 -5.76 -13.99
N SER A 244 -7.45 -4.91 -13.72
CA SER A 244 -7.70 -3.58 -13.16
C SER A 244 -8.58 -2.72 -14.10
N PRO A 245 -9.29 -1.70 -13.59
CA PRO A 245 -10.06 -0.79 -14.43
C PRO A 245 -9.23 -0.21 -15.58
N LEU A 246 -7.99 0.19 -15.29
CA LEU A 246 -7.05 0.70 -16.27
C LEU A 246 -6.67 -0.36 -17.34
N GLN A 247 -6.41 -1.59 -16.91
CA GLN A 247 -6.11 -2.69 -17.85
C GLN A 247 -7.33 -2.99 -18.76
N ARG A 248 -8.55 -2.94 -18.21
CA ARG A 248 -9.80 -3.07 -18.99
C ARG A 248 -9.94 -1.91 -19.98
N GLU A 249 -9.69 -0.67 -19.56
CA GLU A 249 -9.72 0.51 -20.43
C GLU A 249 -8.71 0.37 -21.56
N MET A 250 -7.47 -0.03 -21.26
CA MET A 250 -6.44 -0.25 -22.27
C MET A 250 -6.80 -1.36 -23.25
N ALA A 251 -7.40 -2.44 -22.80
CA ALA A 251 -7.88 -3.51 -23.69
C ALA A 251 -8.99 -3.01 -24.65
N VAL A 252 -9.91 -2.17 -24.15
CA VAL A 252 -10.95 -1.54 -24.98
C VAL A 252 -10.32 -0.57 -25.98
N VAL A 253 -9.40 0.28 -25.54
CA VAL A 253 -8.68 1.22 -26.42
C VAL A 253 -7.90 0.48 -27.50
N THR A 254 -7.13 -0.56 -27.12
CA THR A 254 -6.40 -1.38 -28.09
C THR A 254 -7.35 -1.96 -29.14
N LYS A 255 -8.51 -2.47 -28.73
CA LYS A 255 -9.52 -2.98 -29.65
C LYS A 255 -10.06 -1.90 -30.61
N ILE A 256 -10.37 -0.70 -30.09
CA ILE A 256 -10.84 0.42 -30.90
C ILE A 256 -9.76 0.85 -31.89
N VAL A 257 -8.52 1.03 -31.45
CA VAL A 257 -7.40 1.41 -32.29
C VAL A 257 -7.13 0.35 -33.37
N THR A 258 -7.20 -0.93 -33.02
CA THR A 258 -7.06 -2.03 -33.98
C THR A 258 -8.15 -1.99 -35.06
N VAL A 259 -9.41 -1.75 -34.68
CA VAL A 259 -10.52 -1.61 -35.64
C VAL A 259 -10.30 -0.41 -36.56
N ILE A 260 -9.86 0.75 -36.02
CA ILE A 260 -9.57 1.94 -36.83
C ILE A 260 -8.39 1.63 -37.78
N ALA A 261 -7.30 1.04 -37.27
CA ALA A 261 -6.14 0.66 -38.07
C ALA A 261 -6.49 -0.28 -39.22
N CYS A 262 -7.26 -1.33 -38.93
CA CYS A 262 -7.75 -2.25 -39.96
C CYS A 262 -8.65 -1.55 -41.01
N SER A 263 -9.50 -0.61 -40.57
CA SER A 263 -10.37 0.17 -41.48
C SER A 263 -9.54 1.10 -42.39
N VAL A 264 -8.56 1.81 -41.80
CA VAL A 264 -7.62 2.67 -42.57
C VAL A 264 -6.79 1.82 -43.54
N GLY A 265 -6.28 0.67 -43.08
CA GLY A 265 -5.54 -0.26 -43.93
C GLY A 265 -6.38 -0.78 -45.09
N ALA A 266 -7.64 -1.15 -44.86
CA ALA A 266 -8.56 -1.58 -45.94
C ALA A 266 -8.84 -0.45 -46.95
N ILE A 267 -9.09 0.78 -46.49
CA ILE A 267 -9.25 1.95 -47.35
C ILE A 267 -7.99 2.19 -48.17
N PHE A 268 -6.80 2.11 -47.51
CA PHE A 268 -5.51 2.29 -48.18
C PHE A 268 -5.23 1.17 -49.22
N PHE A 269 -5.58 -0.07 -48.91
CA PHE A 269 -5.50 -1.19 -49.85
C PHE A 269 -6.32 -0.93 -51.11
N LEU A 270 -7.59 -0.55 -50.96
CA LEU A 270 -8.45 -0.23 -52.08
C LEU A 270 -7.93 0.97 -52.90
N PHE A 271 -7.49 2.00 -52.20
CA PHE A 271 -6.92 3.20 -52.84
C PHE A 271 -5.67 2.88 -53.66
N SER A 272 -4.70 2.13 -53.06
CA SER A 272 -3.43 1.76 -53.77
C SER A 272 -3.71 0.82 -54.96
N ALA A 273 -4.59 -0.16 -54.81
CA ALA A 273 -4.89 -1.09 -55.89
C ALA A 273 -5.70 -0.45 -57.03
N VAL A 274 -6.70 0.41 -56.72
CA VAL A 274 -7.64 0.94 -57.71
C VAL A 274 -7.19 2.27 -58.27
N LEU A 275 -6.75 3.21 -57.46
CA LEU A 275 -6.38 4.59 -57.84
C LEU A 275 -4.91 4.76 -58.25
N VAL A 276 -4.01 4.04 -57.59
CA VAL A 276 -2.58 4.11 -57.92
C VAL A 276 -2.19 3.03 -58.93
N GLY A 277 -2.95 1.94 -58.99
CA GLY A 277 -2.69 0.85 -59.96
C GLY A 277 -1.54 -0.09 -59.56
N VAL A 278 -1.24 -0.17 -58.27
CA VAL A 278 -0.25 -1.09 -57.71
C VAL A 278 -0.81 -2.52 -57.70
N ASN A 279 0.05 -3.52 -57.86
CA ASN A 279 -0.44 -4.89 -57.80
C ASN A 279 -1.05 -5.27 -56.45
N LEU A 280 -1.97 -6.24 -56.40
CA LEU A 280 -2.68 -6.60 -55.17
C LEU A 280 -1.83 -7.01 -54.02
N ALA A 281 -0.71 -7.69 -54.28
CA ALA A 281 0.22 -8.17 -53.26
C ALA A 281 0.99 -7.00 -52.60
N GLU A 282 1.51 -6.08 -53.40
CA GLU A 282 2.18 -4.87 -52.89
C GLU A 282 1.18 -3.97 -52.16
N SER A 283 -0.04 -3.79 -52.71
CA SER A 283 -1.12 -3.04 -52.05
C SER A 283 -1.47 -3.63 -50.67
N PHE A 284 -1.46 -4.97 -50.54
CA PHE A 284 -1.67 -5.65 -49.28
C PHE A 284 -0.53 -5.41 -48.30
N ILE A 285 0.72 -5.47 -48.74
CA ILE A 285 1.90 -5.21 -47.91
C ILE A 285 1.89 -3.76 -47.39
N PHE A 286 1.52 -2.80 -48.25
CA PHE A 286 1.41 -1.40 -47.86
C PHE A 286 0.27 -1.18 -46.86
N ALA A 287 -0.91 -1.83 -47.09
CA ALA A 287 -2.00 -1.79 -46.15
C ALA A 287 -1.63 -2.40 -44.78
N LEU A 288 -0.88 -3.50 -44.78
CA LEU A 288 -0.36 -4.11 -43.57
C LEU A 288 0.58 -3.16 -42.81
N GLY A 289 1.46 -2.43 -43.54
CA GLY A 289 2.31 -1.40 -42.96
C GLY A 289 1.52 -0.30 -42.24
N MET A 290 0.44 0.17 -42.89
CA MET A 290 -0.47 1.15 -42.27
C MET A 290 -1.17 0.62 -41.03
N VAL A 291 -1.57 -0.66 -41.01
CA VAL A 291 -2.18 -1.28 -39.84
C VAL A 291 -1.17 -1.36 -38.69
N VAL A 292 0.04 -1.81 -38.99
CA VAL A 292 1.12 -1.93 -38.00
C VAL A 292 1.46 -0.57 -37.38
N ALA A 293 1.63 0.47 -38.22
CA ALA A 293 1.97 1.85 -37.78
C ALA A 293 0.96 2.47 -36.78
N PHE A 294 -0.28 1.98 -36.74
CA PHE A 294 -1.33 2.51 -35.86
C PHE A 294 -1.60 1.65 -34.63
N VAL A 295 -1.16 0.39 -34.57
CA VAL A 295 -1.48 -0.51 -33.46
C VAL A 295 -0.35 -0.52 -32.43
N PRO A 296 -0.54 0.01 -31.23
CA PRO A 296 0.49 0.05 -30.19
C PRO A 296 0.63 -1.32 -29.51
N GLU A 297 1.44 -2.22 -30.06
CA GLU A 297 1.54 -3.62 -29.64
C GLU A 297 2.00 -3.82 -28.19
N GLY A 298 2.94 -2.99 -27.71
CA GLY A 298 3.53 -3.12 -26.37
C GLY A 298 2.74 -2.47 -25.23
N MET A 299 1.62 -1.81 -25.51
CA MET A 299 0.97 -0.92 -24.52
C MET A 299 0.45 -1.65 -23.28
N LEU A 300 -0.25 -2.77 -23.39
CA LEU A 300 -0.84 -3.48 -22.25
C LEU A 300 0.24 -4.10 -21.32
N PRO A 301 1.26 -4.79 -21.82
CA PRO A 301 2.40 -5.23 -21.00
C PRO A 301 3.11 -4.08 -20.28
N LEU A 302 3.31 -2.94 -20.94
CA LEU A 302 3.93 -1.76 -20.32
C LEU A 302 3.11 -1.18 -19.17
N VAL A 303 1.78 -1.11 -19.31
CA VAL A 303 0.88 -0.70 -18.22
C VAL A 303 1.04 -1.62 -17.02
N THR A 304 0.98 -2.94 -17.24
CA THR A 304 1.12 -3.94 -16.17
C THR A 304 2.48 -3.82 -15.48
N LEU A 305 3.55 -3.64 -16.24
CA LEU A 305 4.89 -3.46 -15.69
C LEU A 305 5.03 -2.14 -14.92
N SER A 306 4.45 -1.04 -15.39
CA SER A 306 4.42 0.24 -14.68
C SER A 306 3.67 0.16 -13.35
N LEU A 307 2.53 -0.55 -13.31
CA LEU A 307 1.79 -0.83 -12.07
C LEU A 307 2.65 -1.67 -11.10
N ALA A 308 3.30 -2.73 -11.59
CA ALA A 308 4.17 -3.58 -10.77
C ALA A 308 5.39 -2.83 -10.21
N MET A 309 6.00 -1.94 -11.00
CA MET A 309 7.10 -1.08 -10.53
C MET A 309 6.61 -0.04 -9.51
N GLY A 310 5.41 0.49 -9.69
CA GLY A 310 4.75 1.36 -8.72
C GLY A 310 4.53 0.67 -7.38
N THR A 311 4.02 -0.56 -7.38
CA THR A 311 3.84 -1.34 -6.15
C THR A 311 5.17 -1.64 -5.45
N GLN A 312 6.24 -1.90 -6.18
CA GLN A 312 7.57 -2.06 -5.59
C GLN A 312 8.06 -0.77 -4.90
N ARG A 313 7.83 0.40 -5.51
CA ARG A 313 8.19 1.68 -4.87
C ARG A 313 7.34 1.96 -3.63
N MET A 314 6.03 1.63 -3.67
CA MET A 314 5.14 1.73 -2.51
C MET A 314 5.61 0.80 -1.38
N ALA A 315 5.97 -0.44 -1.69
CA ALA A 315 6.54 -1.38 -0.71
C ALA A 315 7.84 -0.86 -0.08
N GLY A 316 8.73 -0.25 -0.88
CA GLY A 316 9.94 0.43 -0.39
C GLY A 316 9.66 1.65 0.50
N ARG A 317 8.39 2.13 0.52
CA ARG A 317 7.89 3.22 1.39
C ARG A 317 6.86 2.71 2.41
N ASN A 318 7.00 1.46 2.85
CA ASN A 318 6.20 0.80 3.88
C ASN A 318 4.71 0.58 3.54
N ALA A 319 4.31 0.67 2.26
CA ALA A 319 2.95 0.39 1.82
C ALA A 319 2.92 -0.84 0.90
N LEU A 320 2.55 -2.01 1.44
CA LEU A 320 2.43 -3.25 0.69
C LEU A 320 1.05 -3.36 0.04
N ILE A 321 1.02 -3.45 -1.27
CA ILE A 321 -0.21 -3.56 -2.06
C ILE A 321 -0.44 -5.03 -2.44
N LYS A 322 -1.62 -5.56 -2.14
CA LYS A 322 -1.99 -6.95 -2.48
C LYS A 322 -2.51 -7.13 -3.91
N GLN A 323 -3.12 -6.07 -4.46
CA GLN A 323 -3.76 -6.11 -5.79
C GLN A 323 -3.29 -4.94 -6.63
N LEU A 324 -2.82 -5.18 -7.86
CA LEU A 324 -2.34 -4.14 -8.76
C LEU A 324 -3.40 -3.07 -9.10
N SER A 325 -4.69 -3.45 -9.10
CA SER A 325 -5.81 -2.54 -9.31
C SER A 325 -5.90 -1.43 -8.25
N ALA A 326 -5.47 -1.71 -7.02
CA ALA A 326 -5.50 -0.73 -5.94
C ALA A 326 -4.56 0.47 -6.17
N VAL A 327 -3.49 0.31 -6.96
CA VAL A 327 -2.55 1.41 -7.29
C VAL A 327 -3.27 2.55 -8.00
N GLU A 328 -4.17 2.22 -8.93
CA GLU A 328 -4.96 3.22 -9.64
C GLU A 328 -5.97 3.90 -8.73
N THR A 329 -6.72 3.12 -7.96
CA THR A 329 -7.73 3.60 -7.03
C THR A 329 -7.13 4.50 -5.95
N LEU A 330 -5.93 4.17 -5.44
CA LEU A 330 -5.16 5.01 -4.52
C LEU A 330 -4.92 6.41 -5.09
N GLY A 331 -4.51 6.51 -6.36
CA GLY A 331 -4.31 7.79 -7.03
C GLY A 331 -5.56 8.67 -7.14
N CYS A 332 -6.75 8.06 -7.04
CA CYS A 332 -8.06 8.73 -7.11
C CYS A 332 -8.66 9.02 -5.74
N THR A 333 -8.04 8.62 -4.64
CA THR A 333 -8.58 8.78 -3.28
C THR A 333 -8.97 10.22 -2.99
N THR A 334 -10.22 10.41 -2.55
CA THR A 334 -10.78 11.73 -2.20
C THR A 334 -10.99 11.90 -0.70
N VAL A 335 -11.20 10.78 0.01
CA VAL A 335 -11.42 10.77 1.47
C VAL A 335 -10.59 9.66 2.11
N ILE A 336 -9.97 9.96 3.24
CA ILE A 336 -9.33 8.97 4.11
C ILE A 336 -10.09 8.94 5.42
N CYS A 337 -10.75 7.82 5.72
CA CYS A 337 -11.35 7.52 7.03
C CYS A 337 -10.30 6.82 7.88
N THR A 338 -9.90 7.42 8.99
CA THR A 338 -8.79 6.91 9.80
C THR A 338 -9.19 6.75 11.27
N ASP A 339 -8.76 5.62 11.87
CA ASP A 339 -8.82 5.51 13.32
C ASP A 339 -7.72 6.38 13.96
N LYS A 340 -7.91 6.74 15.20
CA LYS A 340 -6.97 7.52 15.98
C LYS A 340 -5.78 6.67 16.45
N THR A 341 -6.10 5.57 17.18
CA THR A 341 -5.13 4.79 17.95
C THR A 341 -4.27 3.92 17.03
N GLY A 342 -2.96 3.95 17.25
CA GLY A 342 -2.01 3.14 16.50
C GLY A 342 -1.73 3.60 15.07
N THR A 343 -2.63 4.37 14.44
CA THR A 343 -2.50 4.90 13.08
C THR A 343 -1.99 6.34 13.08
N LEU A 344 -2.74 7.26 13.70
CA LEU A 344 -2.34 8.67 13.83
C LEU A 344 -1.43 8.88 15.03
N THR A 345 -1.55 8.02 16.04
CA THR A 345 -0.78 8.04 17.29
C THR A 345 0.18 6.85 17.35
N GLN A 346 1.13 6.92 18.29
CA GLN A 346 2.18 5.90 18.45
C GLN A 346 1.68 4.62 19.13
N ASN A 347 0.46 4.64 19.71
CA ASN A 347 -0.07 3.60 20.60
C ASN A 347 0.82 3.36 21.82
N GLU A 348 1.49 4.41 22.30
CA GLU A 348 2.38 4.40 23.43
C GLU A 348 1.99 5.48 24.45
N MET A 349 1.25 5.08 25.50
CA MET A 349 0.84 6.02 26.51
C MET A 349 2.05 6.73 27.13
N THR A 350 2.01 8.07 27.15
CA THR A 350 3.16 8.90 27.59
C THR A 350 2.68 9.97 28.58
N VAL A 351 3.33 10.10 29.71
CA VAL A 351 3.09 11.22 30.64
C VAL A 351 3.63 12.50 30.00
N ARG A 352 2.77 13.52 29.92
CA ARG A 352 3.07 14.83 29.35
C ARG A 352 3.17 15.92 30.39
N ASP A 353 2.30 15.87 31.39
CA ASP A 353 2.24 16.89 32.42
C ASP A 353 2.09 16.25 33.82
N LEU A 354 2.68 16.89 34.79
CA LEU A 354 2.53 16.58 36.22
C LEU A 354 2.06 17.85 36.95
N TRP A 355 1.14 17.70 37.87
CA TRP A 355 0.71 18.78 38.75
C TRP A 355 0.89 18.38 40.21
N LEU A 356 1.67 19.15 40.95
CA LEU A 356 1.94 18.91 42.38
C LEU A 356 2.30 20.23 43.07
N SER A 357 1.99 20.35 44.34
CA SER A 357 2.38 21.52 45.14
C SER A 357 2.10 22.87 44.45
N TYR A 358 0.93 23.00 43.78
CA TYR A 358 0.49 24.15 42.95
C TYR A 358 1.41 24.50 41.76
N ARG A 359 2.30 23.57 41.36
CA ARG A 359 3.17 23.72 40.21
C ARG A 359 2.69 22.81 39.07
N SER A 360 2.84 23.26 37.85
CA SER A 360 2.64 22.45 36.64
C SER A 360 4.01 22.18 35.98
N LEU A 361 4.33 20.92 35.79
CA LEU A 361 5.58 20.46 35.18
C LEU A 361 5.26 19.76 33.87
N THR A 362 6.08 19.97 32.84
CA THR A 362 5.95 19.32 31.54
C THR A 362 7.01 18.22 31.39
N VAL A 363 6.65 17.08 30.79
CA VAL A 363 7.58 15.96 30.57
C VAL A 363 7.87 15.84 29.08
N THR A 364 9.14 15.89 28.72
CA THR A 364 9.60 15.72 27.33
C THR A 364 9.85 14.26 26.96
N GLY A 365 10.06 14.01 25.67
CA GLY A 365 10.23 12.66 25.12
C GLY A 365 8.90 11.89 25.01
N ALA A 366 8.82 10.98 24.06
CA ALA A 366 7.61 10.18 23.77
C ALA A 366 7.91 8.69 23.91
N GLY A 367 6.85 7.91 24.10
CA GLY A 367 6.91 6.46 24.14
C GLY A 367 7.55 5.88 25.42
N TYR A 368 7.94 4.61 25.32
CA TYR A 368 8.47 3.84 26.46
C TYR A 368 9.96 3.97 26.66
N THR A 369 10.66 4.67 25.78
CA THR A 369 12.08 4.98 25.95
C THR A 369 12.24 6.00 27.09
N PRO A 370 13.02 5.71 28.14
CA PRO A 370 13.18 6.60 29.30
C PRO A 370 14.14 7.77 29.00
N VAL A 371 14.04 8.35 27.81
CA VAL A 371 14.81 9.52 27.39
C VAL A 371 13.89 10.74 27.40
N GLY A 372 14.31 11.78 28.11
CA GLY A 372 13.54 12.99 28.29
C GLY A 372 13.86 13.68 29.61
N GLN A 373 13.20 14.81 29.86
CA GLN A 373 13.43 15.65 31.04
C GLN A 373 12.08 16.13 31.60
N ILE A 374 12.05 16.39 32.88
CA ILE A 374 10.94 17.08 33.56
C ILE A 374 11.29 18.55 33.60
N LEU A 375 10.41 19.38 33.05
CA LEU A 375 10.63 20.82 32.90
C LEU A 375 9.64 21.62 33.77
N GLU A 376 10.09 22.70 34.38
CA GLU A 376 9.26 23.76 34.94
C GLU A 376 9.53 25.05 34.17
N ARG A 377 8.52 25.68 33.58
CA ARG A 377 8.66 26.88 32.75
C ARG A 377 9.78 26.74 31.69
N GLU A 378 9.80 25.61 31.00
CA GLU A 378 10.77 25.24 29.95
C GLU A 378 12.21 25.01 30.42
N GLN A 379 12.47 24.98 31.72
CA GLN A 379 13.79 24.69 32.29
C GLN A 379 13.81 23.32 32.96
N PRO A 380 14.85 22.49 32.73
CA PRO A 380 15.01 21.19 33.41
C PRO A 380 15.05 21.34 34.94
N VAL A 381 14.26 20.49 35.61
CA VAL A 381 14.17 20.48 37.06
C VAL A 381 14.60 19.09 37.57
N ALA A 382 15.56 19.07 38.51
CA ALA A 382 15.86 17.88 39.25
C ALA A 382 14.69 17.56 40.21
N PRO A 383 14.32 16.29 40.39
CA PRO A 383 13.27 15.93 41.33
C PRO A 383 13.55 16.40 42.75
N ASP A 384 12.78 17.36 43.24
CA ASP A 384 12.71 17.70 44.64
C ASP A 384 11.99 16.60 45.43
N THR A 385 11.93 16.74 46.74
CA THR A 385 11.36 15.68 47.62
C THR A 385 9.90 15.39 47.31
N ASP A 386 9.06 16.39 46.92
CA ASP A 386 7.66 16.16 46.62
C ASP A 386 7.50 15.49 45.26
N LEU A 387 8.25 15.93 44.24
CA LEU A 387 8.25 15.29 42.93
C LEU A 387 8.74 13.84 43.02
N ARG A 388 9.85 13.63 43.75
CA ARG A 388 10.39 12.27 44.00
C ARG A 388 9.33 11.37 44.65
N GLN A 389 8.62 11.86 45.67
CA GLN A 389 7.56 11.09 46.34
C GLN A 389 6.40 10.76 45.43
N LEU A 390 5.97 11.70 44.57
CA LEU A 390 4.96 11.45 43.54
C LEU A 390 5.39 10.35 42.58
N LEU A 391 6.63 10.42 42.08
CA LEU A 391 7.18 9.45 41.15
C LEU A 391 7.35 8.06 41.76
N ILE A 392 7.79 7.97 43.01
CA ILE A 392 7.90 6.72 43.79
C ILE A 392 6.50 6.09 43.95
N ALA A 393 5.53 6.86 44.44
CA ALA A 393 4.16 6.36 44.61
C ALA A 393 3.52 5.89 43.30
N ALA A 394 3.71 6.64 42.23
CA ALA A 394 3.23 6.30 40.89
C ALA A 394 3.88 5.03 40.31
N SER A 395 5.17 4.83 40.57
CA SER A 395 5.92 3.67 40.08
C SER A 395 5.73 2.40 40.88
N LEU A 396 5.50 2.50 42.22
CA LEU A 396 5.30 1.34 43.07
C LEU A 396 3.85 0.87 43.17
N CYS A 397 2.86 1.78 43.07
CA CYS A 397 1.47 1.41 42.92
C CYS A 397 1.18 1.00 41.46
N ASN A 398 1.81 -0.11 41.00
CA ASN A 398 1.95 -0.39 39.58
C ASN A 398 2.35 -1.85 39.33
N ASN A 399 1.74 -2.50 38.31
CA ASN A 399 2.02 -3.89 37.94
C ASN A 399 2.76 -4.02 36.60
N ALA A 400 2.86 -2.95 35.79
CA ALA A 400 3.53 -3.00 34.51
C ALA A 400 5.07 -3.17 34.70
N ARG A 401 5.72 -3.70 33.69
CA ARG A 401 7.18 -3.79 33.55
C ARG A 401 7.63 -3.08 32.29
N VAL A 402 8.67 -2.28 32.39
CA VAL A 402 9.35 -1.65 31.26
C VAL A 402 10.57 -2.49 30.94
N ILE A 403 10.68 -2.99 29.71
CA ILE A 403 11.70 -3.95 29.28
C ILE A 403 12.65 -3.20 28.34
N PRO A 404 13.95 -3.15 28.66
CA PRO A 404 14.94 -2.52 27.81
C PRO A 404 15.15 -3.29 26.50
N PRO A 405 15.76 -2.65 25.47
CA PRO A 405 16.12 -3.30 24.23
C PRO A 405 16.93 -4.57 24.47
N ASN A 406 16.61 -5.62 23.72
CA ASN A 406 17.25 -6.91 23.80
C ASN A 406 17.45 -7.49 22.38
N PRO A 407 18.19 -8.61 22.19
CA PRO A 407 18.43 -9.20 20.87
C PRO A 407 17.14 -9.55 20.07
N ARG A 408 15.98 -9.66 20.75
CA ARG A 408 14.68 -9.93 20.13
C ARG A 408 13.86 -8.67 19.82
N SER A 409 14.16 -7.54 20.49
CA SER A 409 13.50 -6.23 20.28
C SER A 409 14.51 -5.10 20.40
N ALA A 410 14.68 -4.35 19.30
CA ALA A 410 15.59 -3.19 19.26
C ALA A 410 15.03 -1.97 20.03
N HIS A 411 13.77 -2.01 20.45
CA HIS A 411 13.08 -0.92 21.14
C HIS A 411 12.68 -1.31 22.56
N TRP A 412 12.48 -0.30 23.41
CA TRP A 412 11.85 -0.48 24.71
C TRP A 412 10.44 -1.01 24.55
N THR A 413 10.08 -2.00 25.34
CA THR A 413 8.75 -2.64 25.32
C THR A 413 8.16 -2.68 26.72
N ILE A 414 6.88 -3.00 26.80
CA ILE A 414 6.18 -3.11 28.09
C ILE A 414 5.52 -4.47 28.25
N LEU A 415 5.33 -4.85 29.50
CA LEU A 415 4.45 -5.94 29.90
C LEU A 415 3.45 -5.39 30.91
N GLY A 416 2.15 -5.50 30.66
CA GLY A 416 1.07 -4.97 31.47
C GLY A 416 0.37 -3.75 30.89
N ASP A 417 -0.38 -3.01 31.71
CA ASP A 417 -1.20 -1.86 31.28
C ASP A 417 -0.34 -0.68 30.79
N PRO A 418 -0.63 -0.09 29.61
CA PRO A 418 0.11 1.06 29.06
C PRO A 418 0.10 2.30 29.95
N THR A 419 -1.00 2.56 30.66
CA THR A 419 -1.14 3.67 31.59
C THR A 419 -0.18 3.52 32.78
N GLU A 420 -0.06 2.30 33.27
CA GLU A 420 0.87 1.94 34.32
C GLU A 420 2.33 2.04 33.86
N ALA A 421 2.62 1.56 32.66
CA ALA A 421 3.96 1.64 32.06
C ALA A 421 4.41 3.10 31.92
N ALA A 422 3.52 4.00 31.45
CA ALA A 422 3.82 5.42 31.33
C ALA A 422 4.26 6.06 32.67
N MET A 423 3.63 5.65 33.77
CA MET A 423 4.01 6.13 35.11
C MET A 423 5.40 5.63 35.55
N LYS A 424 5.80 4.43 35.17
CA LYS A 424 7.18 3.94 35.39
C LYS A 424 8.22 4.66 34.51
N VAL A 425 7.86 4.92 33.25
CA VAL A 425 8.76 5.65 32.34
C VAL A 425 9.02 7.07 32.81
N VAL A 426 8.01 7.79 33.33
CA VAL A 426 8.24 9.14 33.89
C VAL A 426 9.10 9.10 35.15
N ALA A 427 8.98 8.06 35.97
CA ALA A 427 9.83 7.90 37.13
C ALA A 427 11.31 7.65 36.72
N LEU A 428 11.54 6.85 35.67
CA LEU A 428 12.88 6.68 35.08
C LEU A 428 13.42 7.97 34.49
N LYS A 429 12.59 8.77 33.77
CA LYS A 429 12.97 10.11 33.28
C LYS A 429 13.32 11.08 34.40
N GLY A 430 12.72 10.92 35.59
CA GLY A 430 13.05 11.62 36.81
C GLY A 430 14.31 11.10 37.51
N GLY A 431 15.02 10.12 36.94
CA GLY A 431 16.29 9.59 37.51
C GLY A 431 16.11 8.61 38.66
N LEU A 432 14.92 8.02 38.84
CA LEU A 432 14.72 7.01 39.89
C LEU A 432 15.24 5.63 39.45
N ASP A 433 15.95 4.94 40.34
CA ASP A 433 16.21 3.50 40.19
C ASP A 433 15.02 2.71 40.75
N LEU A 434 14.18 2.20 39.86
CA LEU A 434 12.96 1.48 40.22
C LEU A 434 13.20 0.19 40.99
N GLU A 435 14.37 -0.46 40.82
CA GLU A 435 14.73 -1.68 41.53
C GLU A 435 15.17 -1.36 42.95
N GLU A 436 15.90 -0.29 43.14
CA GLU A 436 16.30 0.20 44.44
C GLU A 436 15.12 0.67 45.26
N GLU A 437 14.21 1.44 44.66
CA GLU A 437 12.98 1.90 45.34
C GLU A 437 12.09 0.71 45.74
N ALA A 438 11.95 -0.31 44.87
CA ALA A 438 11.16 -1.52 45.16
C ALA A 438 11.81 -2.39 46.25
N ARG A 439 13.14 -2.37 46.39
CA ARG A 439 13.87 -3.05 47.47
C ARG A 439 13.74 -2.29 48.79
N SER A 440 13.74 -0.96 48.74
CA SER A 440 13.65 -0.11 49.96
C SER A 440 12.21 -0.10 50.52
N LEU A 441 11.21 -0.27 49.68
CA LEU A 441 9.77 -0.28 49.99
C LEU A 441 9.12 -1.56 49.45
N PRO A 442 9.42 -2.75 49.98
CA PRO A 442 8.88 -4.00 49.47
C PRO A 442 7.37 -4.05 49.63
N ARG A 443 6.67 -4.50 48.55
CA ARG A 443 5.23 -4.64 48.55
C ARG A 443 4.78 -5.81 49.42
N LEU A 444 3.89 -5.49 50.37
CA LEU A 444 3.24 -6.45 51.24
C LEU A 444 1.94 -6.99 50.67
N ARG A 445 1.09 -6.09 50.11
CA ARG A 445 -0.23 -6.42 49.59
C ARG A 445 -0.65 -5.47 48.50
N GLU A 446 -1.58 -5.95 47.64
CA GLU A 446 -2.26 -5.18 46.61
C GLU A 446 -3.77 -5.25 46.81
N ILE A 447 -4.42 -4.13 46.58
CA ILE A 447 -5.86 -4.02 46.36
C ILE A 447 -6.02 -3.66 44.90
N PRO A 448 -6.42 -4.62 44.04
CA PRO A 448 -6.43 -4.42 42.58
C PRO A 448 -7.39 -3.29 42.17
N PHE A 449 -7.18 -2.79 40.93
CA PHE A 449 -8.09 -1.82 40.32
C PHE A 449 -9.51 -2.42 40.24
N ASP A 450 -10.48 -1.61 40.59
CA ASP A 450 -11.90 -1.94 40.49
C ASP A 450 -12.61 -0.79 39.77
N SER A 451 -13.43 -1.12 38.78
CA SER A 451 -14.11 -0.15 37.90
C SER A 451 -15.20 0.64 38.63
N THR A 452 -15.76 0.11 39.73
CA THR A 452 -16.75 0.80 40.58
C THR A 452 -16.06 1.78 41.51
N ARG A 453 -14.92 1.36 42.14
CA ARG A 453 -14.10 2.21 43.01
C ARG A 453 -13.21 3.16 42.19
N LYS A 454 -12.89 2.87 40.93
CA LYS A 454 -12.02 3.59 39.99
C LYS A 454 -10.63 3.91 40.55
N ARG A 455 -10.06 3.01 41.38
CA ARG A 455 -8.75 3.17 42.00
C ARG A 455 -8.10 1.82 42.31
N MET A 456 -6.80 1.86 42.50
CA MET A 456 -5.93 0.76 42.90
C MET A 456 -5.07 1.23 44.06
N SER A 457 -4.71 0.32 44.99
CA SER A 457 -3.84 0.62 46.14
C SER A 457 -2.83 -0.48 46.33
N THR A 458 -1.62 -0.10 46.81
CA THR A 458 -0.55 -1.03 47.20
C THR A 458 -0.02 -0.65 48.55
N ILE A 459 0.30 -1.66 49.37
CA ILE A 459 0.79 -1.50 50.73
C ILE A 459 2.24 -1.94 50.78
N HIS A 460 3.11 -1.09 51.28
CA HIS A 460 4.54 -1.28 51.30
C HIS A 460 5.11 -1.19 52.72
N GLN A 461 6.19 -1.94 52.99
CA GLN A 461 6.91 -1.85 54.25
C GLN A 461 7.95 -0.73 54.15
N ALA A 462 7.85 0.28 55.00
CA ALA A 462 8.89 1.25 55.27
C ALA A 462 9.69 0.83 56.53
N SER A 463 10.79 1.51 56.83
CA SER A 463 11.71 1.12 57.91
C SER A 463 11.03 1.00 59.29
N SER A 464 10.07 1.81 59.60
CA SER A 464 9.40 1.87 60.91
C SER A 464 7.87 2.01 60.82
N SER A 465 7.29 1.89 59.63
CA SER A 465 5.86 2.05 59.38
C SER A 465 5.45 1.35 58.10
N ARG A 466 4.18 1.31 57.77
CA ARG A 466 3.69 0.89 56.47
C ARG A 466 3.17 2.10 55.72
N VAL A 467 3.43 2.13 54.42
CA VAL A 467 2.90 3.16 53.52
C VAL A 467 1.97 2.56 52.49
N VAL A 468 0.83 3.21 52.29
CA VAL A 468 -0.13 2.88 51.27
C VAL A 468 0.02 3.90 50.13
N PHE A 469 0.22 3.42 48.91
CA PHE A 469 0.11 4.25 47.70
C PHE A 469 -1.21 3.95 47.00
N VAL A 470 -1.89 5.00 46.61
CA VAL A 470 -3.20 4.91 45.92
C VAL A 470 -3.13 5.72 44.63
N LYS A 471 -3.64 5.15 43.55
CA LYS A 471 -3.82 5.87 42.29
C LYS A 471 -5.22 5.63 41.75
N GLY A 472 -5.83 6.60 41.10
CA GLY A 472 -7.16 6.48 40.53
C GLY A 472 -7.70 7.75 39.89
N ALA A 473 -9.01 7.75 39.61
CA ALA A 473 -9.69 8.90 39.06
C ALA A 473 -9.63 10.11 40.03
N PRO A 474 -9.26 11.31 39.53
CA PRO A 474 -9.05 12.47 40.40
C PRO A 474 -10.19 12.77 41.34
N LYS A 475 -11.43 12.79 40.85
CA LYS A 475 -12.63 13.05 41.65
C LYS A 475 -12.81 12.06 42.81
N GLU A 476 -12.57 10.79 42.54
CA GLU A 476 -12.71 9.69 43.53
C GLU A 476 -11.60 9.75 44.59
N ILE A 477 -10.36 10.00 44.18
CA ILE A 477 -9.21 10.12 45.09
C ILE A 477 -9.35 11.35 45.97
N LEU A 478 -9.70 12.52 45.41
CA LEU A 478 -9.84 13.77 46.16
C LEU A 478 -10.94 13.68 47.25
N GLY A 479 -12.00 12.91 46.99
CA GLY A 479 -13.04 12.64 48.00
C GLY A 479 -12.56 11.85 49.23
N LEU A 480 -11.39 11.22 49.15
CA LEU A 480 -10.77 10.40 50.20
C LEU A 480 -9.59 11.09 50.88
N CYS A 481 -9.16 12.25 50.32
CA CYS A 481 -8.00 12.99 50.83
C CYS A 481 -8.43 14.00 51.91
N SER A 482 -7.80 13.91 53.04
CA SER A 482 -7.89 14.90 54.15
C SER A 482 -6.78 15.94 54.10
N HIS A 483 -5.67 15.62 53.41
CA HIS A 483 -4.50 16.49 53.32
C HIS A 483 -3.94 16.57 51.92
N ILE A 484 -3.18 17.63 51.64
CA ILE A 484 -2.32 17.77 50.47
C ILE A 484 -0.87 17.96 50.95
N ARG A 485 0.09 17.34 50.24
CA ARG A 485 1.51 17.52 50.52
C ARG A 485 2.09 18.69 49.71
N ILE A 486 2.69 19.66 50.41
CA ILE A 486 3.30 20.85 49.82
C ILE A 486 4.64 21.12 50.54
N ASN A 487 5.77 21.14 49.83
CA ASN A 487 7.09 21.37 50.38
C ASN A 487 7.42 20.48 51.60
N GLN A 488 7.06 19.19 51.51
CA GLN A 488 7.25 18.14 52.54
C GLN A 488 6.29 18.25 53.75
N GLU A 489 5.44 19.23 53.80
CA GLU A 489 4.45 19.40 54.87
C GLU A 489 3.04 18.98 54.42
N TYR A 490 2.25 18.51 55.36
CA TYR A 490 0.86 18.12 55.14
C TYR A 490 -0.05 19.29 55.53
N HIS A 491 -0.75 19.81 54.54
CA HIS A 491 -1.74 20.88 54.68
C HIS A 491 -3.16 20.30 54.56
N PRO A 492 -4.16 20.84 55.33
CA PRO A 492 -5.54 20.39 55.24
C PRO A 492 -6.09 20.54 53.80
N MET A 493 -6.87 19.55 53.38
CA MET A 493 -7.59 19.60 52.11
C MET A 493 -8.91 20.34 52.28
N ASP A 494 -8.95 21.60 51.94
CA ASP A 494 -10.20 22.40 51.95
C ASP A 494 -10.86 22.48 50.56
N GLY A 495 -12.07 23.04 50.52
CA GLY A 495 -12.79 23.15 49.23
C GLY A 495 -12.13 24.05 48.19
N GLN A 496 -11.26 25.03 48.57
CA GLN A 496 -10.54 25.85 47.66
C GLN A 496 -9.36 25.08 47.00
N VAL A 497 -8.69 24.28 47.80
CA VAL A 497 -7.63 23.38 47.33
C VAL A 497 -8.18 22.32 46.37
N GLN A 498 -9.32 21.69 46.74
CA GLN A 498 -9.97 20.74 45.84
C GLN A 498 -10.40 21.38 44.51
N ALA A 499 -10.98 22.58 44.56
CA ALA A 499 -11.36 23.32 43.36
C ALA A 499 -10.17 23.65 42.47
N ARG A 500 -9.00 24.00 43.00
CA ARG A 500 -7.78 24.23 42.23
C ARG A 500 -7.26 22.96 41.56
N ILE A 501 -7.25 21.85 42.28
CA ILE A 501 -6.80 20.55 41.71
C ILE A 501 -7.77 20.11 40.59
N MET A 502 -9.09 20.27 40.81
CA MET A 502 -10.07 19.96 39.78
C MET A 502 -9.98 20.90 38.58
N ALA A 503 -9.68 22.18 38.77
CA ALA A 503 -9.46 23.10 37.67
C ALA A 503 -8.25 22.68 36.78
N ALA A 504 -7.14 22.23 37.43
CA ALA A 504 -6.00 21.66 36.69
C ALA A 504 -6.36 20.35 35.98
N ASN A 505 -7.10 19.45 36.65
CA ASN A 505 -7.63 18.26 36.01
C ASN A 505 -8.47 18.59 34.77
N ASP A 506 -9.41 19.55 34.88
CA ASP A 506 -10.28 19.93 33.76
C ASP A 506 -9.55 20.63 32.62
N GLU A 507 -8.46 21.33 32.91
CA GLU A 507 -7.58 21.91 31.92
C GLU A 507 -6.85 20.79 31.13
N TYR A 508 -6.25 19.84 31.83
CA TYR A 508 -5.61 18.68 31.20
C TYR A 508 -6.61 17.83 30.40
N ALA A 509 -7.80 17.60 30.94
CA ALA A 509 -8.85 16.84 30.25
C ALA A 509 -9.34 17.56 28.98
N ARG A 510 -9.48 18.90 29.00
CA ARG A 510 -9.78 19.71 27.78
C ARG A 510 -8.70 19.63 26.72
N ASN A 511 -7.45 19.46 27.14
CA ASN A 511 -6.32 19.22 26.25
C ASN A 511 -6.20 17.75 25.77
N GLY A 512 -7.18 16.91 26.08
CA GLY A 512 -7.24 15.51 25.66
C GLY A 512 -6.33 14.56 26.44
N LEU A 513 -5.84 15.00 27.60
CA LEU A 513 -5.00 14.17 28.46
C LEU A 513 -5.87 13.31 29.40
N ARG A 514 -5.46 12.06 29.59
CA ARG A 514 -5.98 11.19 30.64
C ARG A 514 -5.27 11.53 31.94
N VAL A 515 -6.03 11.84 32.98
CA VAL A 515 -5.48 12.27 34.27
C VAL A 515 -5.72 11.23 35.35
N LEU A 516 -4.66 10.89 36.08
CA LEU A 516 -4.75 10.08 37.30
C LEU A 516 -4.25 10.91 38.49
N ALA A 517 -4.95 10.78 39.61
CA ALA A 517 -4.49 11.30 40.89
C ALA A 517 -3.67 10.23 41.63
N VAL A 518 -2.65 10.67 42.34
CA VAL A 518 -1.81 9.82 43.21
C VAL A 518 -1.82 10.38 44.61
N ALA A 519 -2.02 9.50 45.60
CA ALA A 519 -2.06 9.82 47.01
C ALA A 519 -1.35 8.78 47.84
N LEU A 520 -0.98 9.13 49.09
CA LEU A 520 -0.40 8.21 50.03
C LEU A 520 -1.09 8.27 51.40
N ARG A 521 -0.86 7.25 52.22
CA ARG A 521 -1.20 7.25 53.64
C ARG A 521 -0.16 6.45 54.42
N ASP A 522 0.31 7.01 55.55
CA ASP A 522 1.13 6.30 56.50
C ASP A 522 0.28 5.49 57.45
N LEU A 523 0.58 4.21 57.62
CA LEU A 523 -0.11 3.29 58.50
C LEU A 523 0.81 2.83 59.64
N PRO A 524 0.29 2.76 60.88
CA PRO A 524 1.01 2.11 61.97
C PRO A 524 1.23 0.63 61.68
N ASP A 525 2.34 0.07 62.16
CA ASP A 525 2.67 -1.37 61.98
C ASP A 525 1.62 -2.33 62.53
N ALA A 526 0.81 -1.88 63.52
CA ALA A 526 -0.22 -2.69 64.16
C ALA A 526 -1.47 -2.96 63.31
N VAL A 527 -1.62 -2.29 62.12
CA VAL A 527 -2.77 -2.48 61.26
C VAL A 527 -2.72 -3.84 60.57
N SER A 528 -3.73 -4.70 60.89
CA SER A 528 -3.90 -6.04 60.28
C SER A 528 -5.09 -6.15 59.32
N ASP A 529 -5.98 -5.17 59.32
CA ASP A 529 -7.15 -5.12 58.40
C ASP A 529 -6.79 -4.32 57.13
N TYR A 530 -6.72 -5.03 56.00
CA TYR A 530 -6.39 -4.42 54.70
C TYR A 530 -7.62 -4.30 53.79
N ARG A 531 -8.83 -4.22 54.34
CA ARG A 531 -10.01 -3.95 53.54
C ARG A 531 -9.97 -2.52 52.99
N PRO A 532 -10.47 -2.30 51.73
CA PRO A 532 -10.43 -0.97 51.10
C PRO A 532 -11.04 0.15 51.97
N GLU A 533 -12.10 -0.10 52.67
CA GLU A 533 -12.81 0.84 53.51
C GLU A 533 -11.94 1.41 54.65
N PHE A 534 -10.95 0.63 55.13
CA PHE A 534 -10.05 1.06 56.20
C PHE A 534 -8.75 1.66 55.70
N ILE A 535 -8.28 1.19 54.52
CA ILE A 535 -6.96 1.56 53.99
C ILE A 535 -7.04 2.80 53.09
N GLU A 536 -8.16 2.93 52.31
CA GLU A 536 -8.36 4.00 51.33
C GLU A 536 -9.13 5.18 51.93
N THR A 537 -8.77 5.61 53.16
CA THR A 537 -9.37 6.72 53.85
C THR A 537 -8.28 7.63 54.40
N ASP A 538 -8.57 8.90 54.66
CA ASP A 538 -7.60 9.84 55.24
C ASP A 538 -6.29 9.96 54.46
N LEU A 539 -6.41 10.05 53.13
CA LEU A 539 -5.28 10.08 52.21
C LEU A 539 -4.66 11.48 52.18
N SER A 540 -3.38 11.53 51.87
CA SER A 540 -2.61 12.73 51.54
C SER A 540 -2.37 12.79 50.05
N PHE A 541 -2.93 13.81 49.37
CA PHE A 541 -2.77 14.00 47.96
C PHE A 541 -1.36 14.40 47.60
N LEU A 542 -0.75 13.73 46.61
CA LEU A 542 0.60 14.02 46.11
C LEU A 542 0.58 14.82 44.82
N GLY A 543 -0.26 14.46 43.86
CA GLY A 543 -0.31 15.15 42.57
C GLY A 543 -1.19 14.47 41.52
N LEU A 544 -1.29 15.14 40.37
CA LEU A 544 -1.89 14.60 39.16
C LEU A 544 -0.82 14.18 38.17
N VAL A 545 -1.07 13.08 37.47
CA VAL A 545 -0.25 12.59 36.35
C VAL A 545 -1.14 12.60 35.12
N ALA A 546 -0.81 13.48 34.18
CA ALA A 546 -1.57 13.67 32.94
C ALA A 546 -0.81 13.06 31.75
N MET A 547 -1.47 12.20 30.99
CA MET A 547 -0.85 11.40 29.94
C MET A 547 -1.74 11.29 28.72
N MET A 548 -1.11 11.03 27.59
CA MET A 548 -1.79 10.77 26.32
C MET A 548 -0.98 9.82 25.46
N ASP A 549 -1.63 9.25 24.47
CA ASP A 549 -0.99 8.59 23.34
C ASP A 549 -0.59 9.68 22.33
N PRO A 550 0.71 9.99 22.13
CA PRO A 550 1.14 11.12 21.32
C PRO A 550 0.95 10.86 19.82
N PRO A 551 0.61 11.89 19.03
CA PRO A 551 0.61 11.76 17.59
C PRO A 551 2.03 11.48 17.08
N ARG A 552 2.13 10.76 15.97
CA ARG A 552 3.41 10.56 15.25
C ARG A 552 3.86 11.87 14.63
N GLU A 553 5.14 12.16 14.63
CA GLU A 553 5.70 13.44 14.15
C GLU A 553 5.41 13.68 12.66
N GLU A 554 5.44 12.63 11.84
CA GLU A 554 5.24 12.71 10.38
C GLU A 554 3.80 12.98 9.99
N VAL A 555 2.82 12.69 10.87
CA VAL A 555 1.39 12.79 10.55
C VAL A 555 0.98 14.22 10.26
N THR A 556 1.49 15.21 10.98
CA THR A 556 1.14 16.62 10.74
C THR A 556 1.49 17.06 9.31
N LEU A 557 2.68 16.71 8.83
CA LEU A 557 3.10 16.99 7.45
C LEU A 557 2.28 16.22 6.43
N ALA A 558 1.93 14.97 6.74
CA ALA A 558 1.10 14.13 5.89
C ALA A 558 -0.33 14.69 5.75
N VAL A 559 -0.93 15.16 6.86
CA VAL A 559 -2.24 15.82 6.87
C VAL A 559 -2.22 17.10 6.04
N GLU A 560 -1.19 17.94 6.19
CA GLU A 560 -1.03 19.13 5.37
C GLU A 560 -0.94 18.81 3.88
N LYS A 561 -0.20 17.75 3.53
CA LYS A 561 -0.07 17.26 2.16
C LYS A 561 -1.42 16.76 1.61
N CYS A 562 -2.24 16.08 2.42
CA CYS A 562 -3.61 15.70 2.05
C CYS A 562 -4.49 16.91 1.76
N HIS A 563 -4.46 17.94 2.61
CA HIS A 563 -5.24 19.16 2.38
C HIS A 563 -4.85 19.85 1.07
N ARG A 564 -3.55 20.00 0.79
CA ARG A 564 -3.07 20.55 -0.49
C ARG A 564 -3.50 19.71 -1.68
N ALA A 565 -3.54 18.39 -1.49
CA ALA A 565 -3.96 17.42 -2.51
C ALA A 565 -5.49 17.33 -2.69
N GLY A 566 -6.29 18.14 -1.96
CA GLY A 566 -7.74 18.09 -2.01
C GLY A 566 -8.33 16.78 -1.43
N ILE A 567 -7.60 16.10 -0.55
CA ILE A 567 -8.02 14.87 0.11
C ILE A 567 -8.56 15.23 1.49
N ARG A 568 -9.79 14.86 1.77
CA ARG A 568 -10.43 15.03 3.07
C ARG A 568 -10.00 13.91 4.01
N ILE A 569 -9.82 14.23 5.29
CA ILE A 569 -9.57 13.25 6.33
C ILE A 569 -10.74 13.28 7.30
N VAL A 570 -11.33 12.12 7.57
CA VAL A 570 -12.42 11.90 8.52
C VAL A 570 -11.91 10.98 9.63
N MET A 571 -11.90 11.46 10.86
CA MET A 571 -11.52 10.64 12.01
C MET A 571 -12.72 9.84 12.50
N ILE A 572 -12.55 8.52 12.66
CA ILE A 572 -13.57 7.58 13.09
C ILE A 572 -12.98 6.72 14.20
N THR A 573 -13.39 6.94 15.45
CA THR A 573 -12.74 6.30 16.61
C THR A 573 -13.71 5.80 17.65
N GLY A 574 -13.33 4.74 18.38
CA GLY A 574 -14.01 4.28 19.59
C GLY A 574 -13.82 5.19 20.81
N ASP A 575 -12.90 6.15 20.73
CA ASP A 575 -12.54 7.05 21.82
C ASP A 575 -13.59 8.15 22.10
N TYR A 576 -13.39 8.84 23.22
CA TYR A 576 -14.20 9.99 23.60
C TYR A 576 -13.96 11.19 22.65
N GLY A 577 -15.05 11.88 22.28
CA GLY A 577 -15.03 12.94 21.27
C GLY A 577 -14.05 14.09 21.54
N LEU A 578 -13.93 14.55 22.79
CA LEU A 578 -13.02 15.65 23.14
C LEU A 578 -11.53 15.23 23.02
N THR A 579 -11.21 13.98 23.34
CA THR A 579 -9.85 13.45 23.15
C THR A 579 -9.51 13.37 21.66
N ALA A 580 -10.47 12.89 20.85
CA ALA A 580 -10.32 12.81 19.39
C ALA A 580 -10.16 14.22 18.77
N GLU A 581 -10.96 15.20 19.21
CA GLU A 581 -10.87 16.60 18.79
C GLU A 581 -9.49 17.21 19.11
N SER A 582 -9.00 17.03 20.34
CA SER A 582 -7.70 17.55 20.76
C SER A 582 -6.56 17.07 19.85
N ILE A 583 -6.54 15.78 19.53
CA ILE A 583 -5.54 15.19 18.64
C ILE A 583 -5.75 15.68 17.20
N ALA A 584 -7.00 15.68 16.70
CA ALA A 584 -7.30 16.12 15.33
C ALA A 584 -6.90 17.59 15.08
N ARG A 585 -7.06 18.47 16.09
CA ARG A 585 -6.58 19.86 16.05
C ARG A 585 -5.06 19.96 16.05
N ARG A 586 -4.39 19.17 16.89
CA ARG A 586 -2.94 19.19 17.04
C ARG A 586 -2.23 18.78 15.75
N ILE A 587 -2.78 17.79 15.02
CA ILE A 587 -2.22 17.31 13.76
C ILE A 587 -2.80 18.01 12.52
N GLY A 588 -3.74 18.97 12.72
CA GLY A 588 -4.26 19.81 11.64
C GLY A 588 -5.38 19.20 10.80
N ILE A 589 -5.97 18.06 11.20
CA ILE A 589 -7.18 17.50 10.55
C ILE A 589 -8.35 18.46 10.69
N ILE A 590 -8.53 19.05 11.88
CA ILE A 590 -9.56 20.02 12.19
C ILE A 590 -8.95 21.42 12.23
N ARG A 591 -9.48 22.33 11.41
CA ARG A 591 -9.09 23.75 11.31
C ARG A 591 -10.21 24.68 11.78
N GLN A 592 -11.46 24.24 11.70
CA GLN A 592 -12.63 24.99 12.15
C GLN A 592 -12.64 25.16 13.67
N GLN A 593 -13.15 26.29 14.16
CA GLN A 593 -13.24 26.56 15.60
C GLN A 593 -14.20 25.59 16.30
N ARG A 594 -15.27 25.17 15.64
CA ARG A 594 -16.30 24.26 16.17
C ARG A 594 -16.56 23.13 15.17
N PRO A 595 -15.79 22.02 15.20
CA PRO A 595 -16.05 20.87 14.35
C PRO A 595 -17.33 20.16 14.81
N ARG A 596 -17.94 19.39 13.94
CA ARG A 596 -19.02 18.47 14.34
C ARG A 596 -18.42 17.21 14.95
N ILE A 597 -18.81 16.92 16.19
CA ILE A 597 -18.49 15.66 16.85
C ILE A 597 -19.80 14.88 16.94
N ILE A 598 -19.84 13.70 16.32
CA ILE A 598 -21.01 12.83 16.25
C ILE A 598 -20.69 11.55 16.98
N SER A 599 -21.48 11.26 18.03
CA SER A 599 -21.37 9.99 18.73
C SER A 599 -22.09 8.86 17.98
N GLY A 600 -21.81 7.59 18.34
CA GLY A 600 -22.54 6.46 17.80
C GLY A 600 -24.05 6.60 17.96
N ASN A 601 -24.53 7.04 19.13
CA ASN A 601 -25.97 7.26 19.39
C ASN A 601 -26.56 8.38 18.52
N ASP A 602 -25.80 9.46 18.29
CA ASP A 602 -26.23 10.53 17.38
C ASP A 602 -26.30 10.02 15.95
N LEU A 603 -25.34 9.19 15.54
CA LEU A 603 -25.31 8.59 14.21
C LEU A 603 -26.51 7.66 13.97
N ASP A 604 -26.93 6.88 14.98
CA ASP A 604 -28.13 6.03 14.91
C ASP A 604 -29.40 6.84 14.70
N ALA A 605 -29.45 8.07 15.23
CA ALA A 605 -30.60 8.96 15.13
C ALA A 605 -30.67 9.74 13.79
N LEU A 606 -29.56 9.80 13.04
CA LEU A 606 -29.49 10.47 11.74
C LEU A 606 -30.04 9.57 10.62
N ASP A 607 -30.87 10.12 9.74
CA ASP A 607 -31.17 9.49 8.47
C ASP A 607 -30.03 9.71 7.45
N ASP A 608 -30.11 9.06 6.32
CA ASP A 608 -29.02 9.10 5.32
C ASP A 608 -28.85 10.49 4.70
N HIS A 609 -29.95 11.25 4.50
CA HIS A 609 -29.90 12.63 4.02
C HIS A 609 -29.24 13.59 5.04
N ALA A 610 -29.53 13.41 6.32
CA ALA A 610 -28.91 14.20 7.37
C ALA A 610 -27.42 13.84 7.49
N LEU A 611 -27.06 12.57 7.33
CA LEU A 611 -25.68 12.12 7.32
C LEU A 611 -24.91 12.70 6.13
N GLU A 612 -25.50 12.77 4.94
CA GLU A 612 -24.91 13.45 3.78
C GLU A 612 -24.58 14.92 4.05
N ALA A 613 -25.47 15.62 4.75
CA ALA A 613 -25.25 17.03 5.10
C ALA A 613 -24.10 17.22 6.09
N VAL A 614 -23.87 16.24 6.97
CA VAL A 614 -22.76 16.25 7.94
C VAL A 614 -21.40 16.30 7.27
N PHE A 615 -21.23 15.59 6.14
CA PHE A 615 -19.97 15.57 5.43
C PHE A 615 -19.59 16.88 4.72
N ARG A 616 -20.44 17.90 4.76
CA ARG A 616 -20.07 19.25 4.24
C ARG A 616 -19.10 19.99 5.17
N ASP A 617 -19.11 19.63 6.45
CA ASP A 617 -18.26 20.22 7.48
C ASP A 617 -17.09 19.29 7.83
N GLU A 618 -16.14 19.79 8.63
CA GLU A 618 -15.13 18.94 9.29
C GLU A 618 -15.80 18.14 10.41
N VAL A 619 -15.73 16.82 10.35
CA VAL A 619 -16.47 15.93 11.25
C VAL A 619 -15.56 14.88 11.89
N ILE A 620 -15.84 14.58 13.16
CA ILE A 620 -15.24 13.48 13.93
C ILE A 620 -16.39 12.55 14.36
N PHE A 621 -16.25 11.26 14.07
CA PHE A 621 -17.14 10.22 14.61
C PHE A 621 -16.48 9.58 15.82
N ALA A 622 -17.11 9.68 17.00
CA ALA A 622 -16.56 9.25 18.27
C ALA A 622 -17.45 8.19 18.93
N ARG A 623 -16.87 7.26 19.69
CA ARG A 623 -17.61 6.14 20.34
C ARG A 623 -18.45 5.34 19.36
N VAL A 624 -17.90 5.04 18.20
CA VAL A 624 -18.59 4.33 17.13
C VAL A 624 -18.36 2.82 17.18
N SER A 625 -19.39 2.07 16.81
CA SER A 625 -19.33 0.62 16.61
C SER A 625 -18.81 0.27 15.21
N PRO A 626 -18.48 -1.02 14.92
CA PRO A 626 -18.12 -1.48 13.59
C PRO A 626 -19.18 -1.19 12.52
N GLU A 627 -20.46 -1.33 12.87
CA GLU A 627 -21.57 -1.04 11.96
C GLU A 627 -21.63 0.46 11.60
N HIS A 628 -21.34 1.33 12.57
CA HIS A 628 -21.26 2.76 12.34
C HIS A 628 -20.11 3.11 11.35
N LYS A 629 -18.93 2.47 11.51
CA LYS A 629 -17.80 2.64 10.56
C LYS A 629 -18.23 2.25 9.15
N LEU A 630 -18.89 1.11 9.01
CA LEU A 630 -19.39 0.63 7.70
C LEU A 630 -20.40 1.62 7.09
N ARG A 631 -21.34 2.14 7.89
CA ARG A 631 -22.36 3.10 7.46
C ARG A 631 -21.75 4.41 6.95
N VAL A 632 -20.77 4.95 7.67
CA VAL A 632 -20.05 6.18 7.26
C VAL A 632 -19.33 5.98 5.93
N VAL A 633 -18.65 4.85 5.76
CA VAL A 633 -17.95 4.51 4.50
C VAL A 633 -18.94 4.40 3.34
N THR A 634 -20.05 3.70 3.54
CA THR A 634 -21.09 3.52 2.52
C THR A 634 -21.68 4.86 2.09
N ALA A 635 -22.03 5.72 3.04
CA ALA A 635 -22.59 7.05 2.75
C ALA A 635 -21.61 7.96 1.97
N LEU A 636 -20.31 7.89 2.25
CA LEU A 636 -19.30 8.62 1.50
C LEU A 636 -19.16 8.08 0.05
N GLN A 637 -19.20 6.75 -0.13
CA GLN A 637 -19.17 6.13 -1.46
C GLN A 637 -20.41 6.49 -2.31
N GLU A 638 -21.59 6.56 -1.71
CA GLU A 638 -22.83 6.97 -2.37
C GLU A 638 -22.78 8.42 -2.87
N GLN A 639 -22.03 9.29 -2.19
CA GLN A 639 -21.72 10.65 -2.65
C GLN A 639 -20.69 10.69 -3.81
N GLY A 640 -20.18 9.54 -4.24
CA GLY A 640 -19.19 9.42 -5.31
C GLY A 640 -17.75 9.66 -4.85
N HIS A 641 -17.48 9.61 -3.54
CA HIS A 641 -16.13 9.66 -3.02
C HIS A 641 -15.42 8.31 -3.19
N ILE A 642 -14.12 8.38 -3.44
CA ILE A 642 -13.21 7.23 -3.37
C ILE A 642 -12.62 7.21 -1.96
N VAL A 643 -13.00 6.19 -1.19
CA VAL A 643 -12.76 6.15 0.25
C VAL A 643 -11.64 5.15 0.58
N ALA A 644 -10.59 5.64 1.22
CA ALA A 644 -9.61 4.82 1.92
C ALA A 644 -9.99 4.71 3.39
N VAL A 645 -9.90 3.51 3.98
CA VAL A 645 -10.22 3.26 5.39
C VAL A 645 -9.05 2.59 6.08
N THR A 646 -8.65 3.08 7.25
CA THR A 646 -7.63 2.40 8.07
C THR A 646 -8.27 1.62 9.21
N GLY A 647 -7.67 0.50 9.59
CA GLY A 647 -8.08 -0.29 10.75
C GLY A 647 -7.02 -1.31 11.16
N ASP A 648 -7.08 -1.76 12.40
CA ASP A 648 -6.16 -2.75 12.97
C ASP A 648 -6.86 -3.96 13.60
N GLY A 649 -8.15 -3.82 13.93
CA GLY A 649 -8.94 -4.82 14.64
C GLY A 649 -9.90 -5.63 13.78
N VAL A 650 -10.45 -6.68 14.37
CA VAL A 650 -11.56 -7.48 13.80
C VAL A 650 -12.76 -6.60 13.50
N ASN A 651 -12.99 -5.61 14.36
CA ASN A 651 -14.08 -4.65 14.26
C ASN A 651 -14.01 -3.75 13.01
N ASP A 652 -12.84 -3.59 12.42
CA ASP A 652 -12.61 -2.77 11.24
C ASP A 652 -12.80 -3.55 9.93
N ALA A 653 -12.71 -4.88 9.98
CA ALA A 653 -12.72 -5.73 8.79
C ALA A 653 -13.91 -5.49 7.85
N PRO A 654 -15.16 -5.30 8.31
CA PRO A 654 -16.28 -4.99 7.43
C PRO A 654 -16.09 -3.66 6.68
N ALA A 655 -15.61 -2.62 7.37
CA ALA A 655 -15.34 -1.32 6.77
C ALA A 655 -14.13 -1.36 5.81
N LEU A 656 -13.06 -2.08 6.17
CA LEU A 656 -11.88 -2.30 5.33
C LEU A 656 -12.24 -3.02 4.01
N LYS A 657 -13.10 -4.04 4.09
CA LYS A 657 -13.55 -4.79 2.91
C LYS A 657 -14.51 -3.99 2.03
N LYS A 658 -15.32 -3.12 2.62
CA LYS A 658 -16.29 -2.27 1.90
C LYS A 658 -15.63 -1.09 1.20
N ALA A 659 -14.57 -0.53 1.78
CA ALA A 659 -13.84 0.62 1.24
C ALA A 659 -13.27 0.34 -0.14
N ASP A 660 -13.08 1.41 -0.95
CA ASP A 660 -12.35 1.32 -2.21
C ASP A 660 -10.89 0.93 -1.96
N ILE A 661 -10.31 1.40 -0.85
CA ILE A 661 -8.99 1.04 -0.36
C ILE A 661 -9.05 0.73 1.15
N GLY A 662 -9.11 -0.54 1.50
CA GLY A 662 -8.88 -0.98 2.88
C GLY A 662 -7.38 -0.98 3.20
N VAL A 663 -7.00 -0.38 4.33
CA VAL A 663 -5.61 -0.23 4.79
C VAL A 663 -5.47 -0.85 6.18
N ALA A 664 -4.73 -1.94 6.30
CA ALA A 664 -4.48 -2.58 7.59
C ALA A 664 -3.09 -2.24 8.13
N MET A 665 -2.99 -2.22 9.47
CA MET A 665 -1.71 -2.12 10.17
C MET A 665 -0.94 -3.44 10.06
N GLY A 666 0.37 -3.36 9.82
CA GLY A 666 1.23 -4.53 9.62
C GLY A 666 1.76 -5.10 10.93
N ILE A 667 2.06 -4.23 11.92
CA ILE A 667 2.60 -4.60 13.23
C ILE A 667 1.46 -4.89 14.20
N ALA A 668 0.60 -3.89 14.47
CA ALA A 668 -0.50 -3.98 15.43
C ALA A 668 -1.74 -4.69 14.86
N GLY A 669 -1.89 -4.73 13.53
CA GLY A 669 -3.11 -5.24 12.90
C GLY A 669 -3.29 -6.74 13.06
N THR A 670 -4.54 -7.15 13.34
CA THR A 670 -4.95 -8.55 13.36
C THR A 670 -4.90 -9.17 11.96
N ASP A 671 -4.78 -10.49 11.88
CA ASP A 671 -4.75 -11.17 10.58
C ASP A 671 -6.07 -10.99 9.82
N VAL A 672 -7.19 -10.88 10.52
CA VAL A 672 -8.51 -10.57 9.94
C VAL A 672 -8.52 -9.21 9.26
N ALA A 673 -7.99 -8.17 9.92
CA ALA A 673 -7.88 -6.83 9.33
C ALA A 673 -6.94 -6.85 8.11
N LYS A 674 -5.78 -7.53 8.24
CA LYS A 674 -4.83 -7.69 7.13
C LYS A 674 -5.46 -8.42 5.95
N GLU A 675 -6.28 -9.44 6.19
CA GLU A 675 -6.95 -10.19 5.12
C GLU A 675 -7.99 -9.36 4.40
N ALA A 676 -8.81 -8.60 5.12
CA ALA A 676 -9.84 -7.73 4.57
C ALA A 676 -9.28 -6.55 3.76
N ALA A 677 -8.07 -6.11 4.08
CA ALA A 677 -7.45 -4.94 3.46
C ALA A 677 -6.77 -5.27 2.12
N VAL A 678 -6.71 -4.30 1.21
CA VAL A 678 -5.96 -4.35 -0.05
C VAL A 678 -4.56 -3.75 0.05
N MET A 679 -4.30 -2.98 1.12
CA MET A 679 -2.99 -2.39 1.44
C MET A 679 -2.63 -2.68 2.89
N ILE A 680 -1.34 -2.96 3.17
CA ILE A 680 -0.81 -3.19 4.51
C ILE A 680 0.36 -2.24 4.75
N LEU A 681 0.33 -1.53 5.89
CA LEU A 681 1.41 -0.63 6.31
C LEU A 681 2.40 -1.39 7.19
N THR A 682 3.63 -1.55 6.75
CA THR A 682 4.65 -2.29 7.52
C THR A 682 5.19 -1.53 8.73
N ASP A 683 4.90 -0.22 8.81
CA ASP A 683 5.31 0.70 9.88
C ASP A 683 4.15 1.27 10.70
N ASP A 684 2.92 0.84 10.42
CA ASP A 684 1.67 1.34 11.04
C ASP A 684 1.53 2.86 11.01
N ASN A 685 2.10 3.54 9.99
CA ASN A 685 2.18 4.99 9.93
C ASN A 685 1.25 5.59 8.86
N PHE A 686 0.37 6.51 9.26
CA PHE A 686 -0.53 7.24 8.35
C PHE A 686 0.21 7.94 7.20
N ALA A 687 1.44 8.43 7.42
CA ALA A 687 2.23 9.09 6.38
C ALA A 687 2.54 8.18 5.20
N SER A 688 2.66 6.86 5.44
CA SER A 688 2.89 5.85 4.39
C SER A 688 1.69 5.70 3.46
N ILE A 689 0.45 5.95 3.93
CA ILE A 689 -0.75 6.02 3.08
C ILE A 689 -0.63 7.19 2.09
N VAL A 690 -0.25 8.35 2.60
CA VAL A 690 -0.12 9.58 1.77
C VAL A 690 0.98 9.41 0.73
N ASN A 691 2.08 8.75 1.09
CA ASN A 691 3.16 8.40 0.16
C ASN A 691 2.68 7.40 -0.91
N ALA A 692 1.84 6.43 -0.54
CA ALA A 692 1.26 5.48 -1.50
C ALA A 692 0.29 6.18 -2.47
N ILE A 693 -0.51 7.14 -2.01
CA ILE A 693 -1.37 7.96 -2.87
C ILE A 693 -0.54 8.79 -3.86
N GLU A 694 0.56 9.40 -3.39
CA GLU A 694 1.50 10.14 -4.24
C GLU A 694 2.08 9.24 -5.34
N GLU A 695 2.54 8.04 -4.99
CA GLU A 695 3.04 7.05 -5.95
C GLU A 695 1.94 6.60 -6.93
N GLY A 696 0.71 6.34 -6.46
CA GLY A 696 -0.43 5.98 -7.31
C GLY A 696 -0.74 7.05 -8.36
N ARG A 697 -0.74 8.33 -7.96
CA ARG A 697 -0.86 9.48 -8.87
C ARG A 697 0.30 9.53 -9.88
N GLY A 698 1.54 9.26 -9.40
CA GLY A 698 2.74 9.20 -10.22
C GLY A 698 2.66 8.11 -11.28
N VAL A 699 2.24 6.90 -10.92
CA VAL A 699 2.09 5.76 -11.84
C VAL A 699 1.08 6.09 -12.95
N TYR A 700 -0.08 6.65 -12.62
CA TYR A 700 -1.06 7.06 -13.62
C TYR A 700 -0.51 8.14 -14.57
N ALA A 701 0.19 9.15 -14.04
CA ALA A 701 0.83 10.17 -14.86
C ALA A 701 1.88 9.56 -15.80
N ASN A 702 2.67 8.60 -15.32
CA ASN A 702 3.69 7.93 -16.13
C ASN A 702 3.09 7.08 -17.25
N ILE A 703 1.94 6.44 -17.00
CA ILE A 703 1.19 5.73 -18.03
C ILE A 703 0.76 6.70 -19.14
N LYS A 704 0.24 7.86 -18.83
CA LYS A 704 -0.07 8.92 -19.82
C LYS A 704 1.17 9.36 -20.62
N LYS A 705 2.33 9.48 -19.95
CA LYS A 705 3.59 9.90 -20.58
C LYS A 705 4.04 8.90 -21.63
N PHE A 706 4.14 7.62 -21.31
CA PHE A 706 4.60 6.63 -22.28
C PHE A 706 3.58 6.40 -23.40
N ILE A 707 2.27 6.47 -23.13
CA ILE A 707 1.25 6.41 -24.17
C ILE A 707 1.41 7.58 -25.15
N SER A 708 1.59 8.79 -24.64
CA SER A 708 1.84 9.98 -25.46
C SER A 708 3.14 9.88 -26.26
N TYR A 709 4.18 9.27 -25.67
CA TYR A 709 5.44 9.01 -26.34
C TYR A 709 5.27 8.08 -27.54
N ILE A 710 4.62 6.92 -27.35
CA ILE A 710 4.36 5.94 -28.40
C ILE A 710 3.45 6.55 -29.50
N PHE A 711 2.36 7.21 -29.12
CA PHE A 711 1.45 7.81 -30.11
C PHE A 711 2.10 8.92 -30.96
N THR A 712 3.16 9.55 -30.46
CA THR A 712 3.90 10.54 -31.23
C THR A 712 4.65 9.89 -32.39
N SER A 713 5.26 8.70 -32.21
CA SER A 713 6.00 7.99 -33.26
C SER A 713 5.11 7.44 -34.39
N ASN A 714 3.85 7.15 -34.10
CA ASN A 714 2.93 6.62 -35.14
C ASN A 714 2.70 7.60 -36.30
N THR A 715 2.79 8.91 -36.07
CA THR A 715 2.55 9.90 -37.16
C THR A 715 3.66 9.91 -38.20
N PRO A 716 4.98 9.99 -37.85
CA PRO A 716 6.05 9.92 -38.85
C PRO A 716 6.13 8.56 -39.56
N GLU A 717 5.54 7.51 -38.99
CA GLU A 717 5.42 6.21 -39.64
C GLU A 717 4.30 6.17 -40.69
N ALA A 718 3.17 6.83 -40.41
CA ALA A 718 2.02 6.88 -41.30
C ALA A 718 2.15 7.92 -42.44
N VAL A 719 2.74 9.09 -42.16
CA VAL A 719 2.85 10.20 -43.11
C VAL A 719 3.57 9.81 -44.40
N PRO A 720 4.67 9.04 -44.45
CA PRO A 720 5.30 8.59 -45.68
C PRO A 720 4.34 7.83 -46.61
N PHE A 721 3.50 6.95 -46.07
CA PHE A 721 2.49 6.22 -46.83
C PHE A 721 1.41 7.13 -47.39
N ILE A 722 0.94 8.09 -46.58
CA ILE A 722 -0.06 9.09 -47.02
C ILE A 722 0.50 9.94 -48.17
N LEU A 723 1.72 10.42 -48.05
CA LEU A 723 2.39 11.24 -49.08
C LEU A 723 2.65 10.44 -50.37
N TRP A 724 3.07 9.17 -50.23
CA TRP A 724 3.25 8.25 -51.35
C TRP A 724 1.90 8.07 -52.10
N ALA A 725 0.81 7.79 -51.37
CA ALA A 725 -0.49 7.59 -51.94
C ALA A 725 -1.02 8.88 -52.62
N LEU A 726 -0.99 10.04 -51.95
CA LEU A 726 -1.46 11.32 -52.48
C LEU A 726 -0.67 11.75 -53.71
N SER A 727 0.60 11.44 -53.78
CA SER A 727 1.45 11.72 -54.96
C SER A 727 1.29 10.69 -56.09
N ARG A 728 0.48 9.66 -55.90
CA ARG A 728 0.35 8.50 -56.81
C ARG A 728 1.67 7.80 -57.05
N GLY A 729 2.48 7.62 -56.03
CA GLY A 729 3.78 6.97 -56.11
C GLY A 729 4.94 7.85 -56.62
N ARG A 730 4.70 9.13 -57.00
CA ARG A 730 5.74 10.06 -57.47
C ARG A 730 6.72 10.47 -56.36
N ILE A 731 6.28 10.48 -55.14
CA ILE A 731 7.19 10.55 -53.96
C ILE A 731 7.43 9.08 -53.56
N PRO A 732 8.68 8.60 -53.58
CA PRO A 732 9.00 7.25 -53.10
C PRO A 732 8.65 7.06 -51.63
N LEU A 733 8.32 5.83 -51.23
CA LEU A 733 8.01 5.54 -49.86
C LEU A 733 9.24 5.79 -48.95
N ALA A 734 9.14 6.78 -48.08
CA ALA A 734 10.28 7.22 -47.27
C ALA A 734 10.58 6.28 -46.07
N LEU A 735 9.66 5.38 -45.72
CA LEU A 735 9.83 4.42 -44.64
C LEU A 735 9.11 3.12 -45.00
N ASN A 736 9.80 1.99 -44.97
CA ASN A 736 9.18 0.69 -45.26
C ASN A 736 8.63 0.01 -44.00
N VAL A 737 7.82 -1.04 -44.18
CA VAL A 737 7.15 -1.78 -43.08
C VAL A 737 8.17 -2.36 -42.09
N MET A 738 9.30 -2.85 -42.55
CA MET A 738 10.35 -3.41 -41.68
C MET A 738 11.02 -2.37 -40.81
N GLN A 739 11.18 -1.16 -41.34
CA GLN A 739 11.76 -0.03 -40.61
C GLN A 739 10.78 0.45 -39.53
N ILE A 740 9.42 0.49 -39.81
CA ILE A 740 8.41 0.79 -38.84
C ILE A 740 8.45 -0.20 -37.66
N LEU A 741 8.40 -1.51 -38.00
CA LEU A 741 8.48 -2.56 -36.97
C LEU A 741 9.80 -2.49 -36.15
N SER A 742 10.89 -1.99 -36.76
CA SER A 742 12.17 -1.78 -36.05
C SER A 742 12.11 -0.60 -35.07
N VAL A 743 11.25 0.41 -35.31
CA VAL A 743 10.99 1.51 -34.40
C VAL A 743 10.14 1.01 -33.24
N ASP A 744 8.96 0.49 -33.51
CA ASP A 744 7.99 0.08 -32.51
C ASP A 744 8.52 -0.97 -31.53
N LEU A 745 9.20 -1.99 -32.04
CA LEU A 745 9.64 -3.12 -31.22
C LEU A 745 11.10 -3.00 -30.78
N GLY A 746 11.93 -2.28 -31.53
CA GLY A 746 13.36 -2.15 -31.28
C GLY A 746 13.71 -0.91 -30.47
N THR A 747 13.35 0.27 -30.98
CA THR A 747 13.84 1.53 -30.39
C THR A 747 12.90 2.12 -29.35
N ASP A 748 11.58 2.08 -29.53
CA ASP A 748 10.63 2.78 -28.66
C ASP A 748 10.33 2.09 -27.32
N MET A 749 10.51 0.77 -27.24
CA MET A 749 10.08 -0.01 -26.06
C MET A 749 10.85 0.28 -24.79
N VAL A 750 12.18 0.38 -24.85
CA VAL A 750 13.01 0.62 -23.66
C VAL A 750 12.85 2.04 -23.13
N PRO A 751 12.81 3.09 -23.97
CA PRO A 751 12.48 4.46 -23.53
C PRO A 751 11.07 4.59 -22.96
N ALA A 752 10.06 3.96 -23.57
CA ALA A 752 8.70 3.94 -23.04
C ALA A 752 8.64 3.33 -21.64
N LEU A 753 9.35 2.20 -21.42
CA LEU A 753 9.49 1.58 -20.11
C LEU A 753 10.16 2.53 -19.09
N ALA A 754 11.18 3.27 -19.54
CA ALA A 754 11.87 4.23 -18.69
C ALA A 754 10.95 5.37 -18.23
N LEU A 755 10.04 5.86 -19.11
CA LEU A 755 8.98 6.81 -18.74
C LEU A 755 7.97 6.20 -17.76
N GLY A 756 7.64 4.94 -17.92
CA GLY A 756 6.77 4.19 -16.99
C GLY A 756 7.33 4.10 -15.58
N ASN A 757 8.66 4.25 -15.42
CA ASN A 757 9.36 4.18 -14.13
C ASN A 757 9.80 5.55 -13.58
N GLU A 758 9.36 6.66 -14.13
CA GLU A 758 9.65 7.99 -13.59
C GLU A 758 9.11 8.13 -12.15
N PRO A 759 9.85 8.80 -11.25
CA PRO A 759 9.31 9.17 -9.95
C PRO A 759 8.12 10.15 -10.11
N PRO A 760 7.22 10.25 -9.11
CA PRO A 760 6.14 11.22 -9.14
C PRO A 760 6.64 12.65 -9.39
N GLU A 761 5.91 13.40 -10.22
CA GLU A 761 6.27 14.81 -10.49
C GLU A 761 6.15 15.65 -9.22
N LYS A 762 7.08 16.60 -9.03
CA LYS A 762 6.94 17.57 -7.95
C LYS A 762 5.64 18.35 -8.12
N GLY A 763 4.85 18.41 -7.04
CA GLY A 763 3.54 19.07 -7.06
C GLY A 763 2.37 18.17 -7.48
N VAL A 764 2.57 16.85 -7.65
CA VAL A 764 1.47 15.91 -7.93
C VAL A 764 0.43 15.89 -6.80
N MET A 765 0.85 16.27 -5.58
CA MET A 765 0.00 16.42 -4.41
C MET A 765 -0.47 17.89 -4.18
N ASP A 766 -0.26 18.78 -5.14
CA ASP A 766 -0.78 20.16 -5.10
C ASP A 766 -2.03 20.31 -6.01
N ALA A 767 -2.50 19.20 -6.60
CA ALA A 767 -3.70 19.13 -7.42
C ALA A 767 -4.77 18.25 -6.77
N PRO A 768 -6.08 18.55 -6.97
CA PRO A 768 -7.15 17.70 -6.47
C PRO A 768 -7.09 16.29 -7.11
N PRO A 769 -7.73 15.28 -6.49
CA PRO A 769 -7.81 13.94 -7.05
C PRO A 769 -8.51 13.97 -8.42
N ARG A 770 -8.03 13.13 -9.35
CA ARG A 770 -8.72 12.95 -10.63
C ARG A 770 -10.05 12.20 -10.45
N ASN A 771 -10.98 12.43 -11.35
CA ASN A 771 -12.19 11.63 -11.42
C ASN A 771 -11.84 10.23 -11.96
N MET A 772 -12.31 9.18 -11.30
CA MET A 772 -12.08 7.79 -11.72
C MET A 772 -12.68 7.46 -13.11
N LYS A 773 -13.68 8.26 -13.57
CA LYS A 773 -14.29 8.15 -14.90
C LYS A 773 -13.49 8.87 -16.00
N GLU A 774 -12.42 9.58 -15.65
CA GLU A 774 -11.56 10.24 -16.63
C GLU A 774 -10.70 9.21 -17.36
N HIS A 775 -10.87 9.16 -18.69
CA HIS A 775 -10.07 8.26 -19.54
C HIS A 775 -8.60 8.68 -19.60
N VAL A 776 -7.71 7.69 -19.64
CA VAL A 776 -6.26 7.92 -19.80
C VAL A 776 -5.98 8.60 -21.14
N ILE A 777 -6.65 8.15 -22.20
CA ILE A 777 -6.51 8.72 -23.53
C ILE A 777 -7.53 9.85 -23.69
N THR A 778 -7.10 11.06 -23.39
CA THR A 778 -7.91 12.28 -23.57
C THR A 778 -7.75 12.86 -24.96
N ARG A 779 -8.75 13.66 -25.42
CA ARG A 779 -8.65 14.42 -26.68
C ARG A 779 -7.41 15.31 -26.73
N SER A 780 -7.03 15.90 -25.59
CA SER A 780 -5.82 16.72 -25.48
C SER A 780 -4.55 15.92 -25.73
N LEU A 781 -4.48 14.68 -25.20
CA LEU A 781 -3.35 13.77 -25.42
C LEU A 781 -3.24 13.40 -26.91
N ILE A 782 -4.35 13.03 -27.55
CA ILE A 782 -4.40 12.69 -28.99
C ILE A 782 -3.91 13.86 -29.84
N ILE A 783 -4.45 15.07 -29.61
CA ILE A 783 -4.03 16.28 -30.36
C ILE A 783 -2.55 16.57 -30.14
N ARG A 784 -2.07 16.48 -28.91
CA ARG A 784 -0.66 16.70 -28.59
C ARG A 784 0.25 15.70 -29.30
N ALA A 785 -0.07 14.41 -29.22
CA ALA A 785 0.76 13.34 -29.78
C ALA A 785 0.71 13.32 -31.31
N TYR A 786 -0.47 13.18 -31.91
CA TYR A 786 -0.60 13.00 -33.37
C TYR A 786 -0.50 14.30 -34.17
N LEU A 787 -1.20 15.36 -33.75
CA LEU A 787 -1.31 16.58 -34.57
C LEU A 787 -0.26 17.66 -34.24
N PHE A 788 0.32 17.65 -33.05
CA PHE A 788 1.34 18.65 -32.69
C PHE A 788 2.75 18.06 -32.77
N LEU A 789 3.13 17.15 -31.88
CA LEU A 789 4.49 16.61 -31.84
C LEU A 789 4.75 15.65 -33.02
N GLY A 790 3.79 14.79 -33.36
CA GLY A 790 3.91 13.84 -34.44
C GLY A 790 4.08 14.51 -35.83
N LEU A 791 3.40 15.65 -36.11
CA LEU A 791 3.61 16.37 -37.37
C LEU A 791 4.99 17.01 -37.43
N ILE A 792 5.54 17.54 -36.32
CA ILE A 792 6.89 18.07 -36.28
C ILE A 792 7.91 16.96 -36.54
N GLN A 793 7.71 15.80 -35.94
CA GLN A 793 8.53 14.62 -36.14
C GLN A 793 8.46 14.10 -37.59
N SER A 794 7.25 14.06 -38.17
CA SER A 794 7.03 13.70 -39.57
C SER A 794 7.76 14.63 -40.54
N PHE A 795 7.73 15.93 -40.22
CA PHE A 795 8.46 16.92 -41.01
C PHE A 795 9.98 16.69 -40.96
N ALA A 796 10.52 16.41 -39.75
CA ALA A 796 11.95 16.07 -39.61
C ALA A 796 12.33 14.79 -40.36
N ALA A 797 11.46 13.77 -40.30
CA ALA A 797 11.65 12.49 -40.98
C ALA A 797 11.70 12.68 -42.52
N MET A 798 10.69 13.41 -43.06
CA MET A 798 10.67 13.72 -44.51
C MET A 798 11.79 14.66 -44.94
N ALA A 799 12.16 15.64 -44.11
CA ALA A 799 13.33 16.49 -44.40
C ALA A 799 14.62 15.68 -44.49
N ALA A 800 14.82 14.68 -43.62
CA ALA A 800 15.99 13.80 -43.70
C ALA A 800 15.98 12.91 -44.95
N PHE A 801 14.78 12.45 -45.40
CA PHE A 801 14.61 11.74 -46.65
C PHE A 801 15.04 12.58 -47.84
N TYR A 802 14.55 13.77 -47.97
CA TYR A 802 14.90 14.68 -49.07
C TYR A 802 16.33 15.19 -48.97
N PHE A 803 16.85 15.44 -47.77
CA PHE A 803 18.24 15.83 -47.56
C PHE A 803 19.20 14.85 -48.21
N MET A 804 18.97 13.55 -48.07
CA MET A 804 19.83 12.52 -48.63
C MET A 804 19.85 12.60 -50.17
N TYR A 805 18.75 12.84 -50.83
CA TYR A 805 18.70 13.03 -52.29
C TYR A 805 19.36 14.33 -52.72
N TRP A 806 19.09 15.43 -51.99
CA TRP A 806 19.60 16.75 -52.36
C TRP A 806 21.13 16.81 -52.26
N VAL A 807 21.74 16.18 -51.28
CA VAL A 807 23.20 16.11 -51.15
C VAL A 807 23.82 15.22 -52.26
N ASN A 808 23.05 14.31 -52.84
CA ASN A 808 23.53 13.39 -53.88
C ASN A 808 23.06 13.78 -55.30
N GLY A 809 22.81 15.05 -55.55
CA GLY A 809 22.64 15.58 -56.90
C GLY A 809 21.18 15.86 -57.31
N TYR A 810 20.19 15.61 -56.48
CA TYR A 810 18.77 15.86 -56.74
C TYR A 810 18.28 17.15 -56.05
N TRP A 811 19.10 18.18 -56.00
CA TRP A 811 18.79 19.44 -55.30
C TRP A 811 17.51 20.10 -55.84
N GLY A 812 16.55 20.38 -54.93
CA GLY A 812 15.27 21.02 -55.24
C GLY A 812 14.23 20.12 -55.97
N GLN A 813 14.56 18.83 -56.23
CA GLN A 813 13.62 17.88 -56.79
C GLN A 813 12.76 17.27 -55.68
N TRP A 814 11.41 17.37 -55.83
CA TRP A 814 10.44 16.89 -54.81
C TRP A 814 9.68 15.67 -55.28
N LEU A 815 9.60 15.44 -56.60
CA LEU A 815 8.84 14.37 -57.23
C LEU A 815 9.72 13.55 -58.19
N ASP A 816 9.29 12.35 -58.49
CA ASP A 816 9.93 11.45 -59.45
C ASP A 816 11.39 11.11 -59.05
N LEU A 817 11.66 10.98 -57.73
CA LEU A 817 12.94 10.53 -57.18
C LEU A 817 13.11 9.02 -57.43
N PRO A 818 14.37 8.51 -57.54
CA PRO A 818 14.60 7.08 -57.64
C PRO A 818 13.98 6.31 -56.43
N SER A 819 13.18 5.29 -56.74
CA SER A 819 12.47 4.45 -55.76
C SER A 819 13.18 3.12 -55.44
N THR A 820 14.37 2.92 -56.02
CA THR A 820 15.17 1.71 -55.84
C THR A 820 16.67 2.04 -55.82
N GLY A 821 17.50 1.10 -55.39
CA GLY A 821 18.95 1.24 -55.35
C GLY A 821 19.49 1.74 -54.00
N ILE A 822 20.81 1.85 -53.89
CA ILE A 822 21.52 2.16 -52.65
C ILE A 822 21.16 3.55 -52.11
N LEU A 823 21.00 4.55 -52.99
CA LEU A 823 20.64 5.93 -52.59
C LEU A 823 19.25 5.95 -51.97
N TYR A 824 18.26 5.23 -52.52
CA TYR A 824 16.92 5.09 -51.94
C TYR A 824 16.98 4.45 -50.55
N GLN A 825 17.74 3.32 -50.43
CA GLN A 825 17.89 2.63 -49.14
C GLN A 825 18.60 3.51 -48.09
N ALA A 826 19.58 4.33 -48.52
CA ALA A 826 20.22 5.29 -47.64
C ALA A 826 19.26 6.45 -47.22
N ALA A 827 18.39 6.90 -48.14
CA ALA A 827 17.39 7.93 -47.84
C ALA A 827 16.32 7.41 -46.83
N THR A 828 15.88 6.14 -47.00
CA THR A 828 14.96 5.54 -46.00
C THR A 828 15.67 5.29 -44.67
N ALA A 829 16.94 4.97 -44.63
CA ALA A 829 17.76 4.87 -43.43
C ALA A 829 17.94 6.22 -42.73
N MET A 830 18.05 7.34 -43.49
CA MET A 830 18.07 8.69 -42.95
C MET A 830 16.71 9.04 -42.29
N THR A 831 15.61 8.65 -42.94
CA THR A 831 14.26 8.81 -42.39
C THR A 831 14.13 8.08 -41.03
N LEU A 832 14.54 6.81 -40.99
CA LEU A 832 14.57 6.00 -39.78
C LEU A 832 15.43 6.66 -38.69
N GLY A 833 16.63 7.12 -39.05
CA GLY A 833 17.52 7.85 -38.15
C GLY A 833 16.91 9.13 -37.58
N ALA A 834 16.13 9.89 -38.40
CA ALA A 834 15.45 11.10 -37.98
C ALA A 834 14.30 10.79 -37.00
N VAL A 835 13.52 9.73 -37.23
CA VAL A 835 12.49 9.29 -36.28
C VAL A 835 13.11 8.98 -34.94
N VAL A 836 14.16 8.16 -34.88
CA VAL A 836 14.84 7.75 -33.65
C VAL A 836 15.49 8.95 -32.93
N THR A 837 16.25 9.80 -33.64
CA THR A 837 16.91 10.95 -32.99
C THR A 837 15.91 11.99 -32.48
N THR A 838 14.75 12.19 -33.14
CA THR A 838 13.70 13.09 -32.66
C THR A 838 12.92 12.47 -31.50
N GLN A 839 12.82 11.13 -31.42
CA GLN A 839 12.27 10.43 -30.26
C GLN A 839 13.06 10.70 -28.98
N ILE A 840 14.38 10.89 -29.04
CA ILE A 840 15.16 11.33 -27.88
C ILE A 840 14.65 12.68 -27.35
N GLY A 841 14.36 13.62 -28.25
CA GLY A 841 13.76 14.92 -27.88
C GLY A 841 12.37 14.77 -27.28
N ASN A 842 11.55 13.89 -27.89
CA ASN A 842 10.23 13.54 -27.39
C ASN A 842 10.30 12.90 -25.98
N LEU A 843 11.25 12.00 -25.74
CA LEU A 843 11.47 11.34 -24.46
C LEU A 843 11.63 12.37 -23.32
N PHE A 844 12.46 13.38 -23.52
CA PHE A 844 12.62 14.46 -22.54
C PHE A 844 11.39 15.37 -22.45
N ALA A 845 10.69 15.63 -23.55
CA ALA A 845 9.46 16.41 -23.57
C ALA A 845 8.33 15.75 -22.77
N GLN A 846 8.22 14.41 -22.83
CA GLN A 846 7.18 13.65 -22.14
C GLN A 846 7.42 13.45 -20.64
N ARG A 847 8.63 13.71 -20.12
CA ARG A 847 8.93 13.54 -18.68
C ARG A 847 8.02 14.36 -17.76
N THR A 848 7.49 15.46 -18.25
CA THR A 848 6.59 16.36 -17.50
C THR A 848 5.42 16.82 -18.34
N GLU A 849 4.28 17.08 -17.72
CA GLU A 849 3.10 17.59 -18.43
C GLU A 849 3.01 19.13 -18.38
N ARG A 850 3.37 19.76 -17.27
CA ARG A 850 3.27 21.21 -17.02
C ARG A 850 4.57 21.88 -16.63
N ILE A 851 5.42 21.17 -15.88
CA ILE A 851 6.72 21.69 -15.41
C ILE A 851 7.69 21.67 -16.61
N SER A 852 8.61 22.64 -16.67
CA SER A 852 9.65 22.62 -17.70
C SER A 852 10.60 21.45 -17.50
N ALA A 853 10.91 20.73 -18.57
CA ALA A 853 11.87 19.63 -18.57
C ALA A 853 13.28 20.10 -18.18
N PHE A 854 13.62 21.37 -18.44
CA PHE A 854 14.91 21.96 -18.05
C PHE A 854 15.07 22.18 -16.54
N ARG A 855 13.98 22.13 -15.74
CA ARG A 855 14.01 22.20 -14.29
C ARG A 855 14.19 20.84 -13.61
N LEU A 856 14.13 19.75 -14.37
CA LEU A 856 14.40 18.41 -13.87
C LEU A 856 15.90 18.13 -13.84
N ARG A 857 16.32 17.28 -12.92
CA ARG A 857 17.65 16.67 -12.97
C ARG A 857 17.66 15.60 -14.05
N TRP A 858 18.51 15.74 -15.00
CA TRP A 858 18.57 14.90 -16.21
C TRP A 858 18.97 13.45 -15.91
N PHE A 859 19.70 13.22 -14.83
CA PHE A 859 20.25 11.90 -14.43
C PHE A 859 19.47 11.19 -13.32
N ASP A 860 18.35 11.73 -12.81
CA ASP A 860 17.56 11.11 -11.74
C ASP A 860 16.98 9.75 -12.19
N ASN A 861 16.59 9.63 -13.46
CA ASN A 861 16.13 8.35 -14.03
C ASN A 861 17.21 7.76 -14.94
N ARG A 862 18.00 6.82 -14.41
CA ARG A 862 19.06 6.14 -15.17
C ARG A 862 18.53 5.30 -16.32
N MET A 863 17.30 4.79 -16.23
CA MET A 863 16.69 3.99 -17.30
C MET A 863 16.46 4.78 -18.58
N LEU A 864 16.26 6.11 -18.51
CA LEU A 864 16.15 6.97 -19.70
C LEU A 864 17.44 6.92 -20.53
N TRP A 865 18.59 6.99 -19.87
CA TRP A 865 19.90 6.90 -20.57
C TRP A 865 20.15 5.53 -21.14
N VAL A 866 19.72 4.47 -20.46
CA VAL A 866 19.74 3.10 -21.02
C VAL A 866 18.86 3.03 -22.26
N GLY A 867 17.66 3.65 -22.23
CA GLY A 867 16.77 3.78 -23.37
C GLY A 867 17.46 4.46 -24.56
N ILE A 868 18.01 5.65 -24.36
CA ILE A 868 18.70 6.43 -25.41
C ILE A 868 19.89 5.65 -26.00
N VAL A 869 20.69 5.02 -25.15
CA VAL A 869 21.84 4.21 -25.64
C VAL A 869 21.33 3.01 -26.43
N SER A 870 20.27 2.34 -25.98
CA SER A 870 19.69 1.20 -26.73
C SER A 870 19.11 1.61 -28.09
N GLU A 871 18.39 2.74 -28.16
CA GLU A 871 17.88 3.29 -29.43
C GLU A 871 18.99 3.57 -30.42
N LEU A 872 20.02 4.31 -29.99
CA LEU A 872 21.15 4.68 -30.83
C LEU A 872 21.98 3.45 -31.26
N LEU A 873 22.11 2.46 -30.36
CA LEU A 873 22.81 1.21 -30.71
C LEU A 873 22.03 0.42 -31.76
N ILE A 874 20.70 0.24 -31.53
CA ILE A 874 19.85 -0.54 -32.44
C ILE A 874 19.81 0.12 -33.82
N VAL A 875 19.55 1.43 -33.90
CA VAL A 875 19.51 2.14 -35.20
C VAL A 875 20.85 2.13 -35.89
N SER A 876 21.97 2.23 -35.14
CA SER A 876 23.31 2.12 -35.71
C SER A 876 23.60 0.73 -36.29
N LEU A 877 23.17 -0.34 -35.60
CA LEU A 877 23.28 -1.70 -36.13
C LEU A 877 22.47 -1.88 -37.41
N ILE A 878 21.25 -1.32 -37.47
CA ILE A 878 20.38 -1.37 -38.65
C ILE A 878 20.99 -0.64 -39.85
N ILE A 879 21.66 0.47 -39.61
CA ILE A 879 22.21 1.33 -40.67
C ILE A 879 23.59 0.83 -41.16
N TYR A 880 24.45 0.29 -40.29
CA TYR A 880 25.85 0.01 -40.65
C TYR A 880 26.24 -1.47 -40.72
N VAL A 881 25.44 -2.40 -40.18
CA VAL A 881 25.78 -3.84 -40.23
C VAL A 881 25.09 -4.49 -41.44
N PRO A 882 25.87 -5.11 -42.34
CA PRO A 882 25.37 -5.64 -43.62
C PRO A 882 24.23 -6.66 -43.49
N PHE A 883 24.23 -7.47 -42.42
CA PHE A 883 23.15 -8.43 -42.15
C PHE A 883 21.81 -7.71 -41.96
N PHE A 884 21.79 -6.68 -41.10
CA PHE A 884 20.57 -5.92 -40.81
C PHE A 884 20.15 -5.04 -42.00
N GLN A 885 21.11 -4.46 -42.72
CA GLN A 885 20.83 -3.71 -43.96
C GLN A 885 20.02 -4.57 -44.94
N LYS A 886 20.49 -5.83 -45.16
CA LYS A 886 19.82 -6.75 -46.09
C LYS A 886 18.42 -7.16 -45.63
N VAL A 887 18.21 -7.33 -44.32
CA VAL A 887 16.91 -7.74 -43.73
C VAL A 887 15.90 -6.58 -43.71
N ILE A 888 16.36 -5.39 -43.33
CA ILE A 888 15.48 -4.22 -43.08
C ILE A 888 15.36 -3.33 -44.31
N GLY A 889 16.23 -3.50 -45.29
CA GLY A 889 16.24 -2.71 -46.55
C GLY A 889 16.82 -1.32 -46.34
N THR A 890 17.90 -1.20 -45.58
CA THR A 890 18.66 0.03 -45.35
C THR A 890 20.00 0.04 -46.08
N ALA A 891 20.64 1.19 -46.20
CA ALA A 891 22.05 1.30 -46.61
C ALA A 891 22.74 2.36 -45.73
N SER A 892 24.08 2.22 -45.62
CA SER A 892 24.88 3.14 -44.84
C SER A 892 24.95 4.53 -45.49
N PHE A 893 24.97 5.56 -44.67
CA PHE A 893 25.24 6.94 -45.08
C PHE A 893 26.44 7.50 -44.31
N PRO A 894 27.07 8.60 -44.82
CA PRO A 894 28.23 9.21 -44.17
C PRO A 894 27.95 9.65 -42.75
N LEU A 895 28.91 9.43 -41.84
CA LEU A 895 28.76 9.80 -40.42
C LEU A 895 28.42 11.29 -40.18
N VAL A 896 28.86 12.16 -41.11
CA VAL A 896 28.54 13.59 -41.03
C VAL A 896 27.04 13.86 -41.07
N ASN A 897 26.22 12.99 -41.69
CA ASN A 897 24.78 13.17 -41.78
C ASN A 897 24.07 13.00 -40.40
N TRP A 898 24.73 12.35 -39.42
CA TRP A 898 24.24 12.34 -38.05
C TRP A 898 24.14 13.74 -37.43
N VAL A 899 24.99 14.69 -37.88
CA VAL A 899 24.90 16.09 -37.44
C VAL A 899 23.53 16.68 -37.85
N PHE A 900 23.08 16.39 -39.07
CA PHE A 900 21.77 16.82 -39.56
C PHE A 900 20.64 16.15 -38.73
N LEU A 901 20.76 14.85 -38.44
CA LEU A 901 19.77 14.13 -37.67
C LEU A 901 19.66 14.66 -36.23
N PHE A 902 20.80 14.82 -35.55
CA PHE A 902 20.81 15.37 -34.17
C PHE A 902 20.41 16.84 -34.10
N ALA A 903 20.50 17.62 -35.18
CA ALA A 903 19.98 18.99 -35.22
C ALA A 903 18.45 19.06 -35.02
N TRP A 904 17.72 17.98 -35.38
CA TRP A 904 16.29 17.89 -35.19
C TRP A 904 15.88 17.40 -33.76
N THR A 905 16.78 16.75 -33.02
CA THR A 905 16.51 16.24 -31.68
C THR A 905 15.86 17.30 -30.75
N PRO A 906 16.34 18.55 -30.65
CA PRO A 906 15.74 19.55 -29.78
C PRO A 906 14.35 20.03 -30.23
N SER A 907 13.94 19.81 -31.49
CA SER A 907 12.73 20.40 -32.06
C SER A 907 11.45 20.04 -31.27
N LEU A 908 11.25 18.74 -30.93
CA LEU A 908 10.09 18.29 -30.18
C LEU A 908 10.13 18.81 -28.73
N LEU A 909 11.32 18.79 -28.11
CA LEU A 909 11.50 19.32 -26.76
C LEU A 909 11.18 20.80 -26.70
N LEU A 910 11.72 21.59 -27.61
CA LEU A 910 11.49 23.05 -27.63
C LEU A 910 10.05 23.39 -27.96
N ALA A 911 9.41 22.68 -28.90
CA ALA A 911 8.01 22.85 -29.22
C ALA A 911 7.11 22.57 -28.00
N ASP A 912 7.35 21.45 -27.28
CA ASP A 912 6.59 21.11 -26.09
C ASP A 912 6.87 22.08 -24.92
N GLU A 913 8.10 22.58 -24.77
CA GLU A 913 8.40 23.60 -23.76
C GLU A 913 7.68 24.93 -24.06
N LEU A 914 7.54 25.33 -25.33
CA LEU A 914 6.72 26.47 -25.70
C LEU A 914 5.25 26.24 -25.33
N ARG A 915 4.67 25.08 -25.64
CA ARG A 915 3.33 24.67 -25.22
C ARG A 915 3.16 24.74 -23.69
N LYS A 916 4.10 24.16 -22.93
CA LYS A 916 4.10 24.21 -21.46
C LYS A 916 4.17 25.64 -20.93
N ALA A 917 4.97 26.50 -21.54
CA ALA A 917 5.08 27.91 -21.16
C ALA A 917 3.75 28.67 -21.37
N LEU A 918 3.07 28.44 -22.50
CA LEU A 918 1.75 29.02 -22.78
C LEU A 918 0.69 28.52 -21.80
N LEU A 919 0.69 27.23 -21.46
CA LEU A 919 -0.25 26.65 -20.47
C LEU A 919 -0.04 27.27 -19.08
N ARG A 920 1.22 27.36 -18.62
CA ARG A 920 1.54 27.99 -17.32
C ARG A 920 1.12 29.46 -17.26
N ARG A 921 1.27 30.20 -18.38
CA ARG A 921 0.80 31.59 -18.46
C ARG A 921 -0.72 31.68 -18.31
N ARG A 922 -1.46 30.85 -19.04
CA ARG A 922 -2.93 30.78 -18.96
C ARG A 922 -3.42 30.38 -17.56
N ASP A 923 -2.75 29.43 -16.90
CA ASP A 923 -3.11 29.02 -15.54
C ASP A 923 -2.88 30.16 -14.52
N ARG A 924 -1.80 30.95 -14.68
CA ARG A 924 -1.56 32.14 -13.85
C ARG A 924 -2.64 33.21 -14.05
N GLU A 925 -3.03 33.47 -15.30
CA GLU A 925 -4.09 34.46 -15.62
C GLU A 925 -5.44 34.03 -15.01
N LYS A 926 -5.77 32.73 -15.02
CA LYS A 926 -6.98 32.22 -14.37
C LYS A 926 -6.95 32.36 -12.84
N ASN A 927 -5.82 32.08 -12.19
CA ASN A 927 -5.69 32.20 -10.74
C ASN A 927 -5.81 33.66 -10.30
N VAL A 928 -5.21 34.61 -11.03
CA VAL A 928 -5.35 36.05 -10.75
C VAL A 928 -6.81 36.51 -10.89
N LEU A 929 -7.56 36.01 -11.87
CA LEU A 929 -8.98 36.31 -12.06
C LEU A 929 -9.86 35.69 -10.95
N SER A 930 -9.50 34.52 -10.43
CA SER A 930 -10.25 33.88 -9.34
C SER A 930 -9.97 34.56 -7.98
N GLU A 931 -8.76 35.04 -7.73
CA GLU A 931 -8.42 35.79 -6.51
C GLU A 931 -8.97 37.22 -6.53
N GLY A 932 -9.05 37.86 -7.71
CA GLY A 932 -9.66 39.17 -7.86
C GLY A 932 -11.19 39.20 -7.75
N GLY A 933 -11.87 38.06 -7.95
CA GLY A 933 -13.33 37.93 -7.84
C GLY A 933 -13.86 37.71 -6.41
N SER A 934 -12.98 37.47 -5.44
CA SER A 934 -13.36 37.26 -4.02
C SER A 934 -13.28 38.55 -3.16
N VAL A 935 -13.06 39.71 -3.76
CA VAL A 935 -12.97 41.03 -3.08
C VAL A 935 -14.09 41.97 -3.52
N VAL A 936 -15.24 41.45 -3.97
CA VAL A 936 -16.46 42.25 -4.16
C VAL A 936 -17.62 41.63 -3.41
#